data_f3d61e41d03500b3f5c7c58ac0ebc013
#
_entry.id   f3d61e41d03500b3f5c7c58ac0ebc013
#
_cell.length_a   1.000
_cell.length_b   1.000
_cell.length_c   1.000
_cell.angle_alpha   90.00
_cell.angle_beta   90.00
_cell.angle_gamma   90.00
#
_symmetry.space_group_name_H-M   'P 1'
#
loop_
_entity.id
_entity.type
_entity.pdbx_description
1 polymer ?
#
loop_
_entity_poly.entity_id
_entity_poly.type
_entity_poly.pdbx_seq_one_letter_code
_entity_poly.pdbx_strand_id
1 'polypeptide(L)'
;MSNNHVGLSRRHFLKCAVVAGISCYIAPLYSRAFDVLFEEKILQAPDWNPVDKKIKFRIDGYAKVQGEKVFARDIRARDIPHWPKQQGHAFLLRVTQADKIYEGFNLERLNDGLMPDRIVTASDLEKDGVAFPEFYGEDLLLPTGKTPAYLGQAVALLIYHDFAKFSFAKETLKFHDDVIQYGAYTGPLQRDPWGTYRGVRIGGETPFSPDTYSSMKDMPISPIGMKKHLPIWPEGREGGKLDQEGMYYADELAKQLENPPEDWLVIKRKYFSQSIDTSALEPDNANGWYDAKTQSFHLVIPTQSPQEVAASLPEMLAKSKFPIKQIFLHPCFTVGYGSKDHTPFPYYGAMATLYGDGVPIRLANDRYEQFQSTIKRHAFDMDYTLAVNKKTHKIEALSASFIGDGGGRCNFTPSVVMVAATGAQAIYYIPRSDLSAVGIASRAVDAGSARGYGTLQAMAATDMIMEEAAKLLKADPIEFRLNNIIKSGMKNTQGAIPGGAIRADEVLTRCAEHPMWKERAKRKADFEAKNAGKLFGTGISCVQKDFGTGAESSFARVELTPEGKIAIYHSGAEIGTGMSTSQAVVCAKWLGKPAEEAHFSVVDWSVLPMISTGNPFAMAQDEQERLATNPLWTPNYCSPASASNSAYYFTHSTEEAARLVFEYGLWPAAMSIWQEGIGGGQAAPLVVRREDARWVANGLTADGLEVLSLQRLIDRTFEMGGLTGAVCHVFNRWEWAEADFKINDETRRLPVDGLSLRFANKDYQVWHRQKAYYPDTQRNNAGVTYYSAVATLSELAIDKATGHVELLDHHTVVECGNLIVPQLVSGQIQGGLAMGIGHALHEYLPLYEDGPGNGTWNFNRYHLPLANDVAVWKQTSEILPGLSDTDPPKGVAEVVMIPVVSSIVNAIADATGHHFLSLPVRPNDILEVLS
;
A
#
# COMPACT_ATOMS: atom_id res chain seq x y z
N MET A 1 -45.72 14.85 -23.33
CA MET A 1 -44.90 14.19 -22.35
C MET A 1 -43.88 13.37 -23.13
N SER A 2 -42.73 13.96 -23.40
CA SER A 2 -41.68 13.36 -24.23
C SER A 2 -40.82 12.50 -23.32
N ASN A 3 -40.79 11.21 -23.56
CA ASN A 3 -39.79 10.28 -22.97
C ASN A 3 -38.41 10.65 -23.49
N ASN A 4 -37.70 11.47 -22.76
CA ASN A 4 -36.25 11.60 -22.90
C ASN A 4 -35.61 10.38 -22.25
N HIS A 5 -35.40 9.33 -23.06
CA HIS A 5 -34.36 8.33 -22.76
C HIS A 5 -33.03 9.03 -22.89
N VAL A 6 -32.51 9.54 -21.79
CA VAL A 6 -31.10 9.89 -21.68
C VAL A 6 -30.34 8.56 -21.66
N GLY A 7 -30.03 8.06 -22.84
CA GLY A 7 -29.10 6.95 -22.99
C GLY A 7 -27.78 7.40 -22.39
N LEU A 8 -27.32 6.72 -21.32
CA LEU A 8 -25.98 6.89 -20.79
C LEU A 8 -24.99 6.75 -21.95
N SER A 9 -24.41 7.85 -22.36
CA SER A 9 -23.42 7.86 -23.42
C SER A 9 -22.26 6.97 -22.98
N ARG A 10 -21.82 6.04 -23.85
CA ARG A 10 -20.63 5.20 -23.65
C ARG A 10 -19.37 6.01 -23.31
N ARG A 11 -19.40 7.32 -23.46
CA ARG A 11 -18.33 8.27 -23.14
C ARG A 11 -18.09 8.46 -21.64
N HIS A 12 -19.01 8.07 -20.77
CA HIS A 12 -18.90 8.24 -19.31
C HIS A 12 -18.26 7.05 -18.60
N PHE A 13 -18.09 5.91 -19.29
CA PHE A 13 -17.38 4.75 -18.73
C PHE A 13 -15.97 4.70 -19.30
N LEU A 14 -15.01 4.66 -18.39
CA LEU A 14 -13.60 4.70 -18.73
C LEU A 14 -13.10 3.29 -19.00
N LYS A 15 -12.83 2.99 -20.28
CA LYS A 15 -12.33 1.69 -20.72
C LYS A 15 -10.89 1.51 -20.26
N CYS A 16 -10.61 0.55 -19.36
CA CYS A 16 -9.29 0.32 -18.81
C CYS A 16 -8.58 -0.90 -19.37
N ALA A 17 -9.31 -1.92 -19.86
CA ALA A 17 -8.70 -3.13 -20.40
C ALA A 17 -9.60 -3.82 -21.45
N VAL A 18 -8.97 -4.61 -22.33
CA VAL A 18 -9.65 -5.61 -23.17
C VAL A 18 -8.85 -6.89 -23.03
N VAL A 19 -9.43 -7.88 -22.40
CA VAL A 19 -8.82 -9.20 -22.20
C VAL A 19 -9.77 -10.25 -22.76
N ALA A 20 -9.28 -11.16 -23.56
CA ALA A 20 -10.07 -12.21 -24.20
C ALA A 20 -11.36 -11.74 -24.88
N GLY A 21 -11.36 -10.53 -25.46
CA GLY A 21 -12.52 -9.93 -26.12
C GLY A 21 -13.52 -9.25 -25.19
N ILE A 22 -13.31 -9.29 -23.88
CA ILE A 22 -14.14 -8.63 -22.87
C ILE A 22 -13.58 -7.22 -22.61
N SER A 23 -14.41 -6.20 -22.75
CA SER A 23 -14.04 -4.82 -22.41
C SER A 23 -14.31 -4.54 -20.93
N CYS A 24 -13.28 -4.15 -20.18
CA CYS A 24 -13.41 -3.77 -18.78
C CYS A 24 -13.41 -2.24 -18.64
N TYR A 25 -14.31 -1.75 -17.79
CA TYR A 25 -14.48 -0.34 -17.49
C TYR A 25 -14.40 -0.13 -15.97
N ILE A 26 -13.64 0.87 -15.54
CA ILE A 26 -13.64 1.32 -14.15
C ILE A 26 -14.40 2.64 -14.08
N ALA A 27 -15.45 2.67 -13.26
CA ALA A 27 -16.26 3.87 -13.05
C ALA A 27 -16.67 3.93 -11.58
N PRO A 28 -16.03 4.75 -10.76
CA PRO A 28 -16.46 5.00 -9.39
C PRO A 28 -17.92 5.47 -9.37
N LEU A 29 -18.70 4.99 -8.41
CA LEU A 29 -20.14 5.29 -8.33
C LEU A 29 -20.47 6.77 -8.10
N TYR A 30 -19.51 7.55 -7.67
CA TYR A 30 -19.63 9.00 -7.47
C TYR A 30 -19.01 9.82 -8.60
N SER A 31 -18.71 9.22 -9.73
CA SER A 31 -18.42 9.99 -10.92
C SER A 31 -19.74 10.55 -11.48
N ARG A 32 -19.70 11.73 -12.13
CA ARG A 32 -20.88 12.32 -12.80
C ARG A 32 -21.59 11.39 -13.80
N ALA A 33 -20.97 10.26 -14.16
CA ALA A 33 -21.60 9.23 -14.97
C ALA A 33 -22.82 8.57 -14.28
N PHE A 34 -22.95 8.73 -12.97
CA PHE A 34 -24.04 8.22 -12.13
C PHE A 34 -24.75 9.37 -11.40
N ASP A 35 -25.17 10.40 -12.11
CA ASP A 35 -25.79 11.65 -11.63
C ASP A 35 -26.92 11.51 -10.58
N VAL A 36 -27.27 10.31 -10.19
CA VAL A 36 -28.44 10.02 -9.34
C VAL A 36 -28.05 9.57 -7.93
N LEU A 37 -26.81 9.07 -7.70
CA LEU A 37 -26.44 8.56 -6.37
C LEU A 37 -25.83 9.60 -5.46
N PHE A 38 -25.16 10.58 -6.04
CA PHE A 38 -24.38 11.52 -5.25
C PHE A 38 -24.48 12.92 -5.87
N GLU A 39 -25.18 13.80 -5.18
CA GLU A 39 -25.18 15.22 -5.51
C GLU A 39 -23.76 15.82 -5.37
N GLU A 40 -23.51 16.95 -6.02
CA GLU A 40 -22.25 17.72 -6.00
C GLU A 40 -21.66 17.99 -4.59
N LYS A 41 -22.42 17.74 -3.54
CA LYS A 41 -22.05 17.98 -2.13
C LYS A 41 -21.05 16.99 -1.55
N ILE A 42 -20.74 15.89 -2.24
CA ILE A 42 -19.92 14.82 -1.68
C ILE A 42 -18.45 15.17 -1.65
N LEU A 43 -17.96 15.81 -2.69
CA LEU A 43 -16.58 16.23 -2.78
C LEU A 43 -16.54 17.75 -2.81
N GLN A 44 -16.24 18.35 -1.66
CA GLN A 44 -16.06 19.79 -1.55
C GLN A 44 -14.57 20.11 -1.49
N ALA A 45 -14.15 21.17 -2.19
CA ALA A 45 -12.78 21.66 -2.11
C ALA A 45 -12.35 21.80 -0.66
N PRO A 46 -11.18 21.28 -0.28
CA PRO A 46 -10.67 21.47 1.07
C PRO A 46 -10.45 22.96 1.34
N ASP A 47 -10.91 23.45 2.48
CA ASP A 47 -10.57 24.78 2.96
C ASP A 47 -9.12 24.75 3.44
N TRP A 48 -8.21 25.03 2.53
CA TRP A 48 -6.76 24.91 2.68
C TRP A 48 -6.09 26.27 2.80
N ASN A 49 -5.23 26.40 3.81
CA ASN A 49 -4.45 27.60 4.01
C ASN A 49 -3.08 27.48 3.30
N PRO A 50 -2.75 28.33 2.34
CA PRO A 50 -1.48 28.24 1.62
C PRO A 50 -0.24 28.54 2.48
N VAL A 51 -0.39 29.22 3.62
CA VAL A 51 0.74 29.62 4.48
C VAL A 51 1.20 28.45 5.36
N ASP A 52 0.26 27.85 6.11
CA ASP A 52 0.57 26.73 7.02
C ASP A 52 0.21 25.36 6.47
N LYS A 53 -0.28 25.30 5.23
CA LYS A 53 -0.70 24.10 4.51
C LYS A 53 -1.78 23.27 5.22
N LYS A 54 -2.48 23.87 6.18
CA LYS A 54 -3.55 23.18 6.92
C LYS A 54 -4.87 23.22 6.18
N ILE A 55 -5.67 22.22 6.41
CA ILE A 55 -7.05 22.09 5.92
C ILE A 55 -8.02 22.14 7.08
N LYS A 56 -9.23 22.65 6.87
CA LYS A 56 -10.33 22.51 7.84
C LYS A 56 -11.00 21.14 7.72
N PHE A 57 -11.12 20.62 6.50
CA PHE A 57 -11.73 19.34 6.23
C PHE A 57 -11.08 18.69 4.99
N ARG A 58 -11.19 17.39 4.91
CA ARG A 58 -10.80 16.61 3.72
C ARG A 58 -11.86 16.81 2.63
N ILE A 59 -11.44 16.72 1.36
CA ILE A 59 -12.37 16.82 0.21
C ILE A 59 -13.53 15.81 0.30
N ASP A 60 -13.26 14.64 0.90
CA ASP A 60 -14.22 13.55 1.14
C ASP A 60 -14.89 13.61 2.53
N GLY A 61 -14.59 14.62 3.34
CA GLY A 61 -14.98 14.69 4.75
C GLY A 61 -16.48 14.81 4.95
N TYR A 62 -17.12 15.72 4.22
CA TYR A 62 -18.55 15.96 4.35
C TYR A 62 -19.38 14.73 4.00
N ALA A 63 -19.07 14.05 2.90
CA ALA A 63 -19.77 12.85 2.48
C ALA A 63 -19.78 11.78 3.59
N LYS A 64 -18.63 11.58 4.22
CA LYS A 64 -18.44 10.58 5.28
C LYS A 64 -19.21 10.91 6.55
N VAL A 65 -19.27 12.19 6.95
CA VAL A 65 -19.93 12.60 8.22
C VAL A 65 -21.42 12.88 8.05
N GLN A 66 -21.90 13.10 6.83
CA GLN A 66 -23.33 13.29 6.54
C GLN A 66 -24.08 11.98 6.30
N GLY A 67 -23.37 10.84 6.33
CA GLY A 67 -23.98 9.52 6.17
C GLY A 67 -24.26 9.16 4.70
N GLU A 68 -23.55 9.77 3.76
CA GLU A 68 -23.62 9.35 2.36
C GLU A 68 -23.04 7.93 2.19
N LYS A 69 -23.61 7.18 1.26
CA LYS A 69 -23.20 5.79 1.01
C LYS A 69 -21.94 5.72 0.15
N VAL A 70 -20.80 6.08 0.74
CA VAL A 70 -19.51 6.13 0.04
C VAL A 70 -18.73 4.81 0.10
N PHE A 71 -19.01 3.96 1.08
CA PHE A 71 -18.38 2.64 1.23
C PHE A 71 -19.21 1.57 0.53
N ALA A 72 -18.53 0.60 -0.08
CA ALA A 72 -19.20 -0.50 -0.80
C ALA A 72 -20.20 -1.24 0.10
N ARG A 73 -19.87 -1.39 1.39
CA ARG A 73 -20.75 -2.05 2.36
C ARG A 73 -22.11 -1.38 2.53
N ASP A 74 -22.25 -0.08 2.29
CA ASP A 74 -23.50 0.68 2.48
C ASP A 74 -24.39 0.62 1.24
N ILE A 75 -23.81 0.33 0.08
CA ILE A 75 -24.49 0.37 -1.22
C ILE A 75 -25.33 -0.89 -1.42
N ARG A 76 -26.58 -0.71 -1.84
CA ARG A 76 -27.54 -1.76 -2.17
C ARG A 76 -27.98 -1.63 -3.63
N ALA A 77 -28.54 -2.69 -4.19
CA ALA A 77 -29.07 -2.68 -5.54
C ALA A 77 -30.05 -1.54 -5.81
N ARG A 78 -30.90 -1.21 -4.84
CA ARG A 78 -31.87 -0.10 -4.93
C ARG A 78 -31.24 1.28 -5.08
N ASP A 79 -29.99 1.42 -4.63
CA ASP A 79 -29.24 2.68 -4.64
C ASP A 79 -28.61 2.94 -6.02
N ILE A 80 -28.46 1.89 -6.85
CA ILE A 80 -27.83 2.02 -8.17
C ILE A 80 -28.92 2.16 -9.25
N PRO A 81 -28.92 3.24 -10.04
CA PRO A 81 -29.85 3.37 -11.18
C PRO A 81 -29.71 2.18 -12.13
N HIS A 82 -30.78 1.82 -12.79
CA HIS A 82 -30.86 0.76 -13.79
C HIS A 82 -30.64 -0.67 -13.30
N TRP A 83 -30.26 -0.89 -12.03
CA TRP A 83 -30.23 -2.23 -11.46
C TRP A 83 -31.61 -2.69 -11.03
N PRO A 84 -31.90 -4.01 -11.05
CA PRO A 84 -33.06 -4.56 -10.36
C PRO A 84 -33.08 -4.11 -8.90
N LYS A 85 -34.24 -3.75 -8.36
CA LYS A 85 -34.31 -3.21 -6.99
C LYS A 85 -34.35 -4.28 -5.91
N GLN A 86 -34.62 -5.52 -6.26
CA GLN A 86 -34.46 -6.67 -5.39
C GLN A 86 -32.97 -6.90 -5.09
N GLN A 87 -32.62 -7.13 -3.84
CA GLN A 87 -31.27 -7.48 -3.41
C GLN A 87 -31.25 -8.92 -2.92
N GLY A 88 -30.49 -9.77 -3.60
CA GLY A 88 -30.14 -11.07 -3.10
C GLY A 88 -28.89 -11.03 -2.22
N HIS A 89 -28.70 -12.06 -1.42
CA HIS A 89 -27.62 -12.20 -0.44
C HIS A 89 -26.96 -13.56 -0.57
N ALA A 90 -25.67 -13.63 -0.30
CA ALA A 90 -24.93 -14.88 -0.32
C ALA A 90 -23.94 -14.98 0.83
N PHE A 91 -23.59 -16.19 1.22
CA PHE A 91 -22.47 -16.49 2.12
C PHE A 91 -21.78 -17.78 1.67
N LEU A 92 -20.53 -17.94 2.12
CA LEU A 92 -19.69 -19.09 1.79
C LEU A 92 -19.68 -20.08 2.95
N LEU A 93 -19.94 -21.34 2.65
CA LEU A 93 -19.55 -22.43 3.56
C LEU A 93 -18.05 -22.65 3.47
N ARG A 94 -17.41 -22.85 4.61
CA ARG A 94 -15.96 -22.97 4.73
C ARG A 94 -15.56 -24.12 5.61
N VAL A 95 -14.42 -24.75 5.28
CA VAL A 95 -13.86 -25.79 6.13
C VAL A 95 -13.39 -25.23 7.47
N THR A 96 -13.58 -26.00 8.53
CA THR A 96 -13.13 -25.74 9.90
C THR A 96 -11.97 -26.63 10.33
N GLN A 97 -11.57 -27.59 9.47
CA GLN A 97 -10.42 -28.47 9.62
C GLN A 97 -9.70 -28.56 8.26
N ALA A 98 -8.37 -28.54 8.26
CA ALA A 98 -7.58 -28.57 7.04
C ALA A 98 -6.60 -29.78 6.98
N ASP A 99 -6.75 -30.75 7.90
CA ASP A 99 -5.94 -31.97 8.00
C ASP A 99 -6.72 -33.24 7.66
N LYS A 100 -7.93 -33.07 7.14
CA LYS A 100 -8.79 -34.15 6.71
C LYS A 100 -9.32 -33.95 5.30
N ILE A 101 -9.64 -35.03 4.62
CA ILE A 101 -10.32 -34.96 3.31
C ILE A 101 -11.70 -34.33 3.49
N TYR A 102 -12.03 -33.33 2.65
CA TYR A 102 -13.38 -32.80 2.56
C TYR A 102 -14.26 -33.73 1.75
N GLU A 103 -15.35 -34.26 2.36
CA GLU A 103 -16.26 -35.20 1.72
C GLU A 103 -17.59 -34.59 1.29
N GLY A 104 -17.89 -33.38 1.74
CA GLY A 104 -19.13 -32.71 1.40
C GLY A 104 -19.64 -31.79 2.53
N PHE A 105 -20.89 -31.36 2.39
CA PHE A 105 -21.55 -30.58 3.42
C PHE A 105 -22.99 -31.02 3.60
N ASN A 106 -23.56 -30.73 4.77
CA ASN A 106 -24.90 -31.11 5.16
C ASN A 106 -25.73 -29.90 5.53
N LEU A 107 -26.92 -29.74 4.93
CA LEU A 107 -27.86 -28.68 5.20
C LEU A 107 -29.14 -29.13 5.94
N GLU A 108 -29.17 -30.34 6.49
CA GLU A 108 -30.34 -30.92 7.20
C GLU A 108 -30.79 -30.06 8.39
N ARG A 109 -29.93 -29.20 8.91
CA ARG A 109 -30.32 -28.22 9.94
C ARG A 109 -31.30 -27.17 9.44
N LEU A 110 -31.33 -26.94 8.13
CA LEU A 110 -32.28 -26.03 7.50
C LEU A 110 -33.58 -26.75 7.21
N ASN A 111 -34.70 -26.18 7.61
CA ASN A 111 -35.99 -26.64 7.11
C ASN A 111 -36.20 -26.19 5.65
N ASP A 112 -37.22 -26.75 4.98
CA ASP A 112 -37.52 -26.47 3.56
C ASP A 112 -37.71 -24.98 3.29
N GLY A 113 -38.19 -24.22 4.25
CA GLY A 113 -38.41 -22.77 4.13
C GLY A 113 -37.12 -21.95 4.18
N LEU A 114 -36.02 -22.53 4.65
CA LEU A 114 -34.71 -21.87 4.79
C LEU A 114 -33.66 -22.41 3.78
N MET A 115 -34.04 -23.31 2.90
CA MET A 115 -33.14 -23.80 1.85
C MET A 115 -32.74 -22.66 0.92
N PRO A 116 -31.46 -22.61 0.45
CA PRO A 116 -31.00 -21.58 -0.48
C PRO A 116 -31.73 -21.67 -1.83
N ASP A 117 -31.94 -20.53 -2.46
CA ASP A 117 -32.48 -20.48 -3.82
C ASP A 117 -31.50 -21.10 -4.82
N ARG A 118 -30.18 -21.00 -4.53
CA ARG A 118 -29.12 -21.66 -5.31
C ARG A 118 -27.92 -22.04 -4.45
N ILE A 119 -27.36 -23.20 -4.77
CA ILE A 119 -26.06 -23.67 -4.24
C ILE A 119 -25.09 -23.75 -5.42
N VAL A 120 -23.87 -23.24 -5.21
CA VAL A 120 -22.77 -23.33 -6.18
C VAL A 120 -21.62 -24.06 -5.52
N THR A 121 -21.11 -25.10 -6.21
CA THR A 121 -20.00 -25.95 -5.77
C THR A 121 -18.86 -25.90 -6.79
N ALA A 122 -17.72 -26.52 -6.46
CA ALA A 122 -16.59 -26.61 -7.37
C ALA A 122 -16.97 -27.31 -8.69
N SER A 123 -17.85 -28.32 -8.65
CA SER A 123 -18.31 -29.01 -9.87
C SER A 123 -19.17 -28.13 -10.77
N ASP A 124 -19.91 -27.17 -10.20
CA ASP A 124 -20.65 -26.19 -10.99
C ASP A 124 -19.69 -25.22 -11.70
N LEU A 125 -18.65 -24.76 -10.99
CA LEU A 125 -17.63 -23.87 -11.57
C LEU A 125 -16.88 -24.54 -12.72
N GLU A 126 -16.44 -25.80 -12.52
CA GLU A 126 -15.76 -26.58 -13.56
C GLU A 126 -16.64 -26.75 -14.80
N LYS A 127 -17.89 -27.20 -14.61
CA LYS A 127 -18.86 -27.38 -15.68
C LYS A 127 -19.15 -26.08 -16.43
N ASP A 128 -19.17 -24.96 -15.70
CA ASP A 128 -19.54 -23.66 -16.24
C ASP A 128 -18.34 -22.86 -16.76
N GLY A 129 -17.11 -23.41 -16.64
CA GLY A 129 -15.89 -22.81 -17.13
C GLY A 129 -15.46 -21.55 -16.37
N VAL A 130 -15.80 -21.44 -15.07
CA VAL A 130 -15.40 -20.35 -14.17
C VAL A 130 -14.18 -20.81 -13.38
N ALA A 131 -13.03 -20.16 -13.60
CA ALA A 131 -11.78 -20.51 -12.98
C ALA A 131 -11.23 -19.36 -12.14
N PHE A 132 -10.53 -19.69 -11.04
CA PHE A 132 -9.78 -18.70 -10.28
C PHE A 132 -8.63 -18.16 -11.13
N PRO A 133 -8.25 -16.88 -11.04
CA PRO A 133 -7.09 -16.38 -11.73
C PRO A 133 -5.83 -17.17 -11.34
N GLU A 134 -4.98 -17.49 -12.30
CA GLU A 134 -3.79 -18.32 -12.11
C GLU A 134 -2.86 -17.79 -10.99
N PHE A 135 -2.88 -16.48 -10.78
CA PHE A 135 -2.12 -15.81 -9.71
C PHE A 135 -2.32 -16.43 -8.33
N TYR A 136 -3.52 -16.88 -7.99
CA TYR A 136 -3.83 -17.46 -6.68
C TYR A 136 -3.51 -18.95 -6.58
N GLY A 137 -3.33 -19.66 -7.70
CA GLY A 137 -2.76 -21.01 -7.78
C GLY A 137 -3.60 -22.13 -7.22
N GLU A 138 -4.90 -21.94 -6.94
CA GLU A 138 -5.76 -22.93 -6.30
C GLU A 138 -7.24 -22.85 -6.75
N ASP A 139 -8.04 -23.80 -6.27
CA ASP A 139 -9.47 -23.82 -6.54
C ASP A 139 -10.23 -22.68 -5.81
N LEU A 140 -11.13 -22.01 -6.51
CA LEU A 140 -12.02 -20.98 -5.92
C LEU A 140 -12.94 -21.61 -4.85
N LEU A 141 -13.48 -22.78 -5.13
CA LEU A 141 -14.19 -23.63 -4.18
C LEU A 141 -13.49 -25.00 -4.14
N LEU A 142 -13.27 -25.54 -2.96
CA LEU A 142 -12.62 -26.83 -2.78
C LEU A 142 -13.49 -27.97 -3.31
N PRO A 143 -13.02 -28.80 -4.26
CA PRO A 143 -13.72 -29.99 -4.71
C PRO A 143 -13.85 -31.07 -3.61
N THR A 144 -14.95 -31.80 -3.63
CA THR A 144 -15.13 -32.98 -2.78
C THR A 144 -14.03 -34.02 -3.05
N GLY A 145 -13.53 -34.67 -2.02
CA GLY A 145 -12.45 -35.65 -2.09
C GLY A 145 -11.04 -35.07 -1.99
N LYS A 146 -10.90 -33.75 -1.94
CA LYS A 146 -9.60 -33.10 -1.75
C LYS A 146 -9.35 -32.69 -0.29
N THR A 147 -8.08 -32.66 0.10
CA THR A 147 -7.67 -32.06 1.37
C THR A 147 -7.68 -30.54 1.24
N PRO A 148 -8.26 -29.79 2.19
CA PRO A 148 -8.16 -28.34 2.19
C PRO A 148 -6.71 -27.85 2.21
N ALA A 149 -6.41 -26.82 1.45
CA ALA A 149 -5.09 -26.21 1.48
C ALA A 149 -4.88 -25.48 2.82
N TYR A 150 -5.94 -24.88 3.36
CA TYR A 150 -5.88 -24.09 4.58
C TYR A 150 -7.22 -24.06 5.31
N LEU A 151 -7.16 -23.70 6.58
CA LEU A 151 -8.30 -23.48 7.44
C LEU A 151 -9.13 -22.30 6.95
N GLY A 152 -10.43 -22.50 6.77
CA GLY A 152 -11.33 -21.47 6.25
C GLY A 152 -11.48 -21.46 4.73
N GLN A 153 -10.91 -22.41 3.99
CA GLN A 153 -11.11 -22.53 2.55
C GLN A 153 -12.59 -22.75 2.21
N ALA A 154 -13.10 -22.04 1.21
CA ALA A 154 -14.50 -22.12 0.81
C ALA A 154 -14.80 -23.41 0.06
N VAL A 155 -15.98 -24.00 0.31
CA VAL A 155 -16.44 -25.26 -0.31
C VAL A 155 -17.73 -25.08 -1.12
N ALA A 156 -18.59 -24.15 -0.74
CA ALA A 156 -19.84 -23.87 -1.44
C ALA A 156 -20.27 -22.42 -1.22
N LEU A 157 -21.01 -21.89 -2.20
CA LEU A 157 -21.70 -20.61 -2.12
C LEU A 157 -23.19 -20.87 -2.01
N LEU A 158 -23.84 -20.30 -0.98
CA LEU A 158 -25.28 -20.35 -0.78
C LEU A 158 -25.88 -19.00 -1.11
N ILE A 159 -26.83 -18.95 -2.03
CA ILE A 159 -27.49 -17.73 -2.51
C ILE A 159 -28.95 -17.72 -2.11
N TYR A 160 -29.41 -16.56 -1.64
CA TYR A 160 -30.77 -16.30 -1.20
C TYR A 160 -31.29 -15.01 -1.83
N HIS A 161 -32.49 -15.05 -2.39
CA HIS A 161 -33.14 -13.84 -2.93
C HIS A 161 -33.96 -13.09 -1.85
N ASP A 162 -34.17 -13.70 -0.68
CA ASP A 162 -34.85 -13.14 0.48
C ASP A 162 -33.87 -12.95 1.66
N PHE A 163 -33.84 -11.75 2.21
CA PHE A 163 -32.92 -11.40 3.31
C PHE A 163 -33.25 -12.12 4.63
N ALA A 164 -34.51 -12.32 4.94
CA ALA A 164 -34.90 -12.99 6.17
C ALA A 164 -34.49 -14.47 6.13
N LYS A 165 -34.76 -15.17 5.03
CA LYS A 165 -34.28 -16.55 4.81
C LYS A 165 -32.76 -16.61 4.91
N PHE A 166 -32.05 -15.72 4.23
CA PHE A 166 -30.59 -15.63 4.29
C PHE A 166 -30.10 -15.51 5.74
N SER A 167 -30.66 -14.56 6.48
CA SER A 167 -30.22 -14.27 7.87
C SER A 167 -30.45 -15.46 8.79
N PHE A 168 -31.64 -16.07 8.73
CA PHE A 168 -31.96 -17.24 9.55
C PHE A 168 -31.15 -18.47 9.15
N ALA A 169 -30.96 -18.73 7.85
CA ALA A 169 -30.17 -19.87 7.38
C ALA A 169 -28.72 -19.74 7.82
N LYS A 170 -28.12 -18.55 7.67
CA LYS A 170 -26.76 -18.28 8.08
C LYS A 170 -26.55 -18.52 9.59
N GLU A 171 -27.44 -18.01 10.43
CA GLU A 171 -27.35 -18.21 11.88
C GLU A 171 -27.60 -19.68 12.27
N THR A 172 -28.49 -20.40 11.57
CA THR A 172 -28.76 -21.81 11.82
C THR A 172 -27.57 -22.72 11.52
N LEU A 173 -26.75 -22.38 10.51
CA LEU A 173 -25.59 -23.18 10.13
C LEU A 173 -24.29 -22.80 10.87
N LYS A 174 -24.30 -21.66 11.55
CA LYS A 174 -23.10 -21.10 12.18
C LYS A 174 -22.69 -21.91 13.41
N PHE A 175 -21.39 -22.14 13.56
CA PHE A 175 -20.76 -22.83 14.68
C PHE A 175 -21.17 -24.30 14.86
N HIS A 176 -21.60 -24.98 13.82
CA HIS A 176 -21.97 -26.39 13.84
C HIS A 176 -20.97 -27.24 13.05
N ASP A 177 -20.30 -28.14 13.73
CA ASP A 177 -19.23 -28.98 13.16
C ASP A 177 -19.75 -30.04 12.17
N ASP A 178 -21.03 -30.41 12.22
CA ASP A 178 -21.68 -31.37 11.33
C ASP A 178 -22.11 -30.77 9.96
N VAL A 179 -21.98 -29.49 9.78
CA VAL A 179 -22.27 -28.82 8.49
C VAL A 179 -21.24 -29.22 7.43
N ILE A 180 -19.98 -29.34 7.79
CA ILE A 180 -18.94 -29.83 6.88
C ILE A 180 -18.57 -31.25 7.22
N GLN A 181 -18.59 -32.13 6.21
CA GLN A 181 -18.29 -33.54 6.35
C GLN A 181 -16.82 -33.82 6.01
N TYR A 182 -16.16 -34.57 6.89
CA TYR A 182 -14.75 -34.88 6.76
C TYR A 182 -14.52 -36.38 6.77
N GLY A 183 -13.59 -36.86 5.93
CA GLY A 183 -13.10 -38.22 5.85
C GLY A 183 -11.80 -38.41 6.62
N ALA A 184 -10.90 -39.19 5.99
CA ALA A 184 -9.65 -39.58 6.59
C ALA A 184 -8.70 -38.40 6.89
N TYR A 185 -7.90 -38.57 7.96
CA TYR A 185 -6.79 -37.71 8.27
C TYR A 185 -5.67 -37.84 7.22
N THR A 186 -5.13 -36.77 6.75
CA THR A 186 -4.16 -36.71 5.63
C THR A 186 -2.70 -36.58 6.08
N GLY A 187 -2.44 -36.58 7.37
CA GLY A 187 -1.09 -36.46 7.91
C GLY A 187 -0.60 -35.00 8.04
N PRO A 188 0.64 -34.80 8.45
CA PRO A 188 1.23 -33.46 8.56
C PRO A 188 1.38 -32.82 7.19
N LEU A 189 1.26 -31.48 7.15
CA LEU A 189 1.52 -30.71 5.94
C LEU A 189 3.02 -30.71 5.66
N GLN A 190 3.39 -31.02 4.40
CA GLN A 190 4.73 -30.73 3.90
C GLN A 190 4.82 -29.24 3.59
N ARG A 191 5.81 -28.56 4.19
CA ARG A 191 6.03 -27.14 4.00
C ARG A 191 6.92 -26.88 2.78
N ASP A 192 6.32 -26.77 1.62
CA ASP A 192 7.04 -26.41 0.39
C ASP A 192 7.32 -24.90 0.36
N PRO A 193 8.51 -24.46 -0.09
CA PRO A 193 8.82 -23.05 -0.23
C PRO A 193 8.03 -22.42 -1.39
N TRP A 194 7.46 -21.25 -1.14
CA TRP A 194 6.79 -20.45 -2.16
C TRP A 194 7.66 -19.36 -2.78
N GLY A 195 8.88 -19.29 -2.39
CA GLY A 195 9.86 -18.38 -2.92
C GLY A 195 11.01 -18.20 -1.95
N THR A 196 12.16 -17.99 -2.51
CA THR A 196 13.37 -17.77 -1.76
C THR A 196 14.08 -16.52 -2.26
N TYR A 197 14.65 -15.78 -1.33
CA TYR A 197 15.52 -14.64 -1.61
C TYR A 197 16.82 -14.81 -0.85
N ARG A 198 17.93 -14.44 -1.45
CA ARG A 198 19.20 -14.27 -0.77
C ARG A 198 19.96 -13.09 -1.35
N GLY A 199 20.50 -12.25 -0.48
CA GLY A 199 21.37 -11.14 -0.82
C GLY A 199 22.63 -11.19 0.03
N VAL A 200 23.79 -11.31 -0.62
CA VAL A 200 25.11 -11.36 0.03
C VAL A 200 25.91 -10.14 -0.36
N ARG A 201 26.32 -9.34 0.61
CA ARG A 201 27.19 -8.18 0.41
C ARG A 201 28.56 -8.41 1.05
N ILE A 202 29.60 -8.14 0.28
CA ILE A 202 30.99 -8.39 0.69
C ILE A 202 31.79 -7.11 1.02
N GLY A 203 31.15 -5.94 0.85
CA GLY A 203 31.75 -4.63 1.10
C GLY A 203 32.47 -4.07 -0.12
N GLY A 204 31.92 -3.05 -0.69
CA GLY A 204 32.53 -2.28 -1.79
C GLY A 204 32.45 -0.81 -1.46
N GLU A 205 33.54 -0.08 -1.64
CA GLU A 205 33.62 1.32 -1.22
C GLU A 205 33.08 2.29 -2.25
N THR A 206 33.03 1.90 -3.52
CA THR A 206 32.55 2.77 -4.59
C THR A 206 31.19 2.32 -5.13
N PRO A 207 30.38 3.23 -5.71
CA PRO A 207 29.11 2.89 -6.36
C PRO A 207 29.25 1.81 -7.45
N PHE A 208 30.40 1.69 -8.05
CA PHE A 208 30.69 0.79 -9.17
C PHE A 208 31.39 -0.50 -8.76
N SER A 209 31.74 -0.66 -7.48
CA SER A 209 32.35 -1.89 -7.01
C SER A 209 31.36 -3.05 -7.05
N PRO A 210 31.71 -4.20 -7.63
CA PRO A 210 30.88 -5.39 -7.58
C PRO A 210 30.98 -6.00 -6.17
N ASP A 211 30.04 -5.68 -5.30
CA ASP A 211 30.09 -6.07 -3.90
C ASP A 211 28.82 -6.79 -3.41
N THR A 212 27.87 -7.03 -4.30
CA THR A 212 26.59 -7.63 -3.92
C THR A 212 26.20 -8.73 -4.90
N TYR A 213 25.76 -9.84 -4.34
CA TYR A 213 25.22 -11.00 -5.05
C TYR A 213 23.82 -11.25 -4.53
N SER A 214 22.83 -11.35 -5.40
CA SER A 214 21.48 -11.70 -4.96
C SER A 214 20.79 -12.64 -5.91
N SER A 215 19.90 -13.43 -5.40
CA SER A 215 19.09 -14.36 -6.18
C SER A 215 17.66 -14.39 -5.66
N MET A 216 16.73 -14.55 -6.60
CA MET A 216 15.34 -14.91 -6.31
C MET A 216 15.06 -16.19 -7.08
N LYS A 217 14.67 -17.24 -6.37
CA LYS A 217 14.36 -18.56 -6.95
C LYS A 217 12.96 -18.98 -6.56
N ASP A 218 12.40 -19.85 -7.39
CA ASP A 218 11.17 -20.55 -7.10
C ASP A 218 10.03 -19.63 -6.68
N MET A 219 9.95 -18.47 -7.32
CA MET A 219 8.87 -17.50 -7.15
C MET A 219 7.85 -17.71 -8.27
N PRO A 220 6.89 -18.64 -8.10
CA PRO A 220 5.90 -18.93 -9.13
C PRO A 220 5.03 -17.72 -9.43
N ILE A 221 4.84 -16.87 -8.42
CA ILE A 221 4.00 -15.69 -8.48
C ILE A 221 4.70 -14.58 -7.73
N SER A 222 5.25 -13.65 -8.47
CA SER A 222 5.80 -12.41 -7.92
C SER A 222 5.33 -11.29 -8.82
N PRO A 223 5.00 -10.10 -8.29
CA PRO A 223 4.82 -8.93 -9.14
C PRO A 223 6.07 -8.63 -9.94
N ILE A 224 7.20 -9.13 -9.49
CA ILE A 224 8.47 -9.11 -10.22
C ILE A 224 8.52 -10.22 -11.28
N GLY A 225 7.59 -11.16 -11.30
CA GLY A 225 7.39 -12.16 -12.35
C GLY A 225 8.53 -13.16 -12.56
N MET A 226 9.33 -13.46 -11.51
CA MET A 226 10.62 -14.08 -11.76
C MET A 226 10.77 -15.49 -11.25
N LYS A 227 10.81 -16.41 -12.18
CA LYS A 227 11.40 -17.74 -12.00
C LYS A 227 12.92 -17.76 -12.25
N LYS A 228 13.56 -16.60 -12.44
CA LYS A 228 14.97 -16.45 -12.83
C LYS A 228 15.70 -15.62 -11.78
N HIS A 229 17.01 -15.77 -11.74
CA HIS A 229 17.86 -14.88 -10.98
C HIS A 229 17.67 -13.44 -11.45
N LEU A 230 17.58 -12.52 -10.50
CA LEU A 230 17.59 -11.10 -10.83
C LEU A 230 18.96 -10.73 -11.42
N PRO A 231 19.00 -9.89 -12.46
CA PRO A 231 20.25 -9.26 -12.85
C PRO A 231 20.75 -8.43 -11.66
N ILE A 232 22.02 -8.56 -11.34
CA ILE A 232 22.60 -7.88 -10.19
C ILE A 232 23.51 -6.78 -10.67
N TRP A 233 23.50 -5.71 -9.94
CA TRP A 233 24.50 -4.67 -10.06
C TRP A 233 25.88 -5.15 -9.58
N PRO A 234 26.95 -4.89 -10.32
CA PRO A 234 27.03 -4.31 -11.66
C PRO A 234 26.72 -5.31 -12.78
N GLU A 235 26.50 -4.77 -13.97
CA GLU A 235 26.18 -5.51 -15.19
C GLU A 235 27.15 -6.63 -15.52
N GLY A 236 26.68 -7.59 -16.33
CA GLY A 236 27.50 -8.62 -16.96
C GLY A 236 27.73 -9.88 -16.13
N ARG A 237 27.08 -10.01 -14.98
CA ARG A 237 27.10 -11.24 -14.20
C ARG A 237 25.94 -12.14 -14.55
N GLU A 238 26.19 -13.39 -14.79
CA GLU A 238 25.19 -14.42 -15.04
C GLU A 238 24.70 -15.04 -13.72
N GLY A 239 23.41 -15.37 -13.61
CA GLY A 239 22.79 -15.90 -12.42
C GLY A 239 23.50 -17.10 -11.81
N GLY A 240 23.91 -18.08 -12.60
CA GLY A 240 24.61 -19.26 -12.10
C GLY A 240 25.97 -18.97 -11.45
N LYS A 241 26.73 -18.04 -12.00
CA LYS A 241 27.98 -17.57 -11.40
C LYS A 241 27.75 -16.75 -10.14
N LEU A 242 26.70 -15.92 -10.16
CA LEU A 242 26.30 -15.11 -9.02
C LEU A 242 25.93 -15.98 -7.82
N ASP A 243 25.19 -17.07 -8.04
CA ASP A 243 24.87 -18.01 -7.00
C ASP A 243 26.11 -18.67 -6.38
N GLN A 244 27.04 -19.13 -7.20
CA GLN A 244 28.27 -19.77 -6.73
C GLN A 244 29.17 -18.79 -5.97
N GLU A 245 29.39 -17.61 -6.51
CA GLU A 245 30.19 -16.57 -5.85
C GLU A 245 29.51 -16.06 -4.58
N GLY A 246 28.20 -15.81 -4.62
CA GLY A 246 27.43 -15.38 -3.45
C GLY A 246 27.46 -16.40 -2.33
N MET A 247 27.33 -17.69 -2.65
CA MET A 247 27.46 -18.78 -1.66
C MET A 247 28.85 -18.86 -1.08
N TYR A 248 29.90 -18.72 -1.90
CA TYR A 248 31.29 -18.68 -1.40
C TYR A 248 31.47 -17.57 -0.36
N TYR A 249 31.01 -16.34 -0.67
CA TYR A 249 31.14 -15.23 0.27
C TYR A 249 30.26 -15.35 1.49
N ALA A 250 29.08 -15.96 1.35
CA ALA A 250 28.22 -16.29 2.49
C ALA A 250 28.89 -17.27 3.45
N ASP A 251 29.53 -18.33 2.90
CA ASP A 251 30.28 -19.32 3.67
C ASP A 251 31.49 -18.70 4.37
N GLU A 252 32.21 -17.81 3.68
CA GLU A 252 33.34 -17.07 4.29
C GLU A 252 32.87 -16.15 5.43
N LEU A 253 31.72 -15.47 5.24
CA LEU A 253 31.15 -14.64 6.29
C LEU A 253 30.68 -15.49 7.47
N ALA A 254 30.03 -16.64 7.23
CA ALA A 254 29.62 -17.57 8.30
C ALA A 254 30.81 -18.06 9.12
N LYS A 255 31.92 -18.50 8.47
CA LYS A 255 33.16 -18.91 9.14
C LYS A 255 33.72 -17.80 10.01
N GLN A 256 33.71 -16.55 9.51
CA GLN A 256 34.19 -15.40 10.28
C GLN A 256 33.30 -15.05 11.47
N LEU A 257 31.98 -15.24 11.35
CA LEU A 257 31.03 -15.06 12.46
C LEU A 257 31.09 -16.20 13.49
N GLU A 258 31.51 -17.40 13.10
CA GLU A 258 31.77 -18.54 14.00
C GLU A 258 33.09 -18.39 14.74
N ASN A 259 34.12 -17.88 14.08
CA ASN A 259 35.46 -17.66 14.61
C ASN A 259 35.85 -16.17 14.49
N PRO A 260 35.17 -15.29 15.23
CA PRO A 260 35.33 -13.85 15.06
C PRO A 260 36.69 -13.33 15.51
N PRO A 261 37.18 -12.23 14.92
CA PRO A 261 38.31 -11.49 15.49
C PRO A 261 38.09 -11.13 16.95
N GLU A 262 39.20 -11.03 17.70
CA GLU A 262 39.14 -10.78 19.16
C GLU A 262 38.41 -9.47 19.52
N ASP A 263 38.51 -8.46 18.68
CA ASP A 263 37.86 -7.17 18.85
C ASP A 263 36.40 -7.12 18.40
N TRP A 264 35.83 -8.24 17.95
CA TRP A 264 34.42 -8.33 17.62
C TRP A 264 33.57 -8.81 18.82
N LEU A 265 32.45 -8.16 19.02
CA LEU A 265 31.30 -8.66 19.78
C LEU A 265 30.32 -9.30 18.77
N VAL A 266 30.06 -10.59 18.95
CA VAL A 266 29.07 -11.31 18.10
C VAL A 266 27.87 -11.64 18.97
N ILE A 267 26.67 -11.25 18.48
CA ILE A 267 25.40 -11.45 19.15
C ILE A 267 24.53 -12.32 18.25
N LYS A 268 24.04 -13.45 18.78
CA LYS A 268 23.14 -14.36 18.07
C LYS A 268 21.78 -14.37 18.74
N ARG A 269 20.69 -14.09 17.99
CA ARG A 269 19.32 -14.07 18.52
C ARG A 269 18.34 -14.69 17.54
N LYS A 270 17.31 -15.32 18.12
CA LYS A 270 16.16 -15.81 17.38
C LYS A 270 14.95 -14.98 17.78
N TYR A 271 14.36 -14.29 16.82
CA TYR A 271 13.18 -13.48 17.02
C TYR A 271 11.96 -14.18 16.43
N PHE A 272 10.83 -13.98 17.08
CA PHE A 272 9.52 -14.37 16.55
C PHE A 272 8.60 -13.15 16.47
N SER A 273 7.90 -13.01 15.35
CA SER A 273 6.81 -12.04 15.21
C SER A 273 5.54 -12.76 14.77
N GLN A 274 4.49 -12.51 15.50
CA GLN A 274 3.21 -13.21 15.37
C GLN A 274 2.42 -12.79 14.12
N SER A 275 1.44 -13.64 13.75
CA SER A 275 0.37 -13.28 12.84
C SER A 275 -0.67 -12.41 13.55
N ILE A 276 -1.24 -11.45 12.84
CA ILE A 276 -2.34 -10.61 13.32
C ILE A 276 -3.42 -10.47 12.25
N ASP A 277 -4.66 -10.20 12.66
CA ASP A 277 -5.74 -9.77 11.79
C ASP A 277 -5.57 -8.28 11.44
N THR A 278 -5.81 -7.91 10.20
CA THR A 278 -5.76 -6.51 9.78
C THR A 278 -6.90 -5.68 10.35
N SER A 279 -7.97 -6.33 10.81
CA SER A 279 -9.10 -5.72 11.55
C SER A 279 -9.73 -4.50 10.87
N ALA A 280 -9.72 -4.49 9.52
CA ALA A 280 -10.35 -3.42 8.76
C ALA A 280 -11.79 -3.18 9.23
N LEU A 281 -12.13 -1.93 9.52
CA LEU A 281 -13.45 -1.57 10.05
C LEU A 281 -14.57 -1.98 9.07
N GLU A 282 -14.34 -1.84 7.77
CA GLU A 282 -15.18 -2.38 6.72
C GLU A 282 -14.73 -3.82 6.40
N PRO A 283 -15.49 -4.87 6.83
CA PRO A 283 -15.26 -6.23 6.38
C PRO A 283 -15.35 -6.37 4.86
N ASP A 284 -14.72 -7.39 4.31
CA ASP A 284 -14.77 -7.69 2.89
C ASP A 284 -16.20 -7.85 2.40
N ASN A 285 -16.50 -7.21 1.30
CA ASN A 285 -17.83 -7.22 0.72
C ASN A 285 -17.78 -6.95 -0.78
N ALA A 286 -18.81 -7.39 -1.49
CA ALA A 286 -19.06 -7.09 -2.88
C ALA A 286 -20.55 -7.04 -3.14
N ASN A 287 -20.98 -6.25 -4.10
CA ASN A 287 -22.34 -6.24 -4.59
C ASN A 287 -22.30 -6.21 -6.11
N GLY A 288 -22.88 -7.19 -6.77
CA GLY A 288 -22.78 -7.30 -8.22
C GLY A 288 -24.05 -7.72 -8.89
N TRP A 289 -24.13 -7.39 -10.19
CA TRP A 289 -25.25 -7.76 -11.04
C TRP A 289 -24.75 -8.17 -12.43
N TYR A 290 -25.19 -9.35 -12.86
CA TYR A 290 -24.99 -9.84 -14.21
C TYR A 290 -26.30 -9.69 -15.00
N ASP A 291 -26.27 -8.89 -16.06
CA ASP A 291 -27.36 -8.74 -17.01
C ASP A 291 -27.09 -9.58 -18.26
N ALA A 292 -27.75 -10.73 -18.35
CA ALA A 292 -27.62 -11.62 -19.48
C ALA A 292 -28.18 -11.01 -20.82
N LYS A 293 -29.11 -10.03 -20.75
CA LYS A 293 -29.69 -9.40 -21.95
C LYS A 293 -28.69 -8.47 -22.64
N THR A 294 -27.98 -7.67 -21.83
CA THR A 294 -26.96 -6.74 -22.34
C THR A 294 -25.57 -7.37 -22.37
N GLN A 295 -25.39 -8.57 -21.77
CA GLN A 295 -24.12 -9.24 -21.59
C GLN A 295 -23.12 -8.38 -20.80
N SER A 296 -23.65 -7.64 -19.82
CA SER A 296 -22.88 -6.76 -18.95
C SER A 296 -22.80 -7.32 -17.54
N PHE A 297 -21.61 -7.18 -16.96
CA PHE A 297 -21.29 -7.61 -15.60
C PHE A 297 -20.88 -6.39 -14.79
N HIS A 298 -21.53 -6.18 -13.65
CA HIS A 298 -21.28 -5.05 -12.77
C HIS A 298 -20.84 -5.53 -11.39
N LEU A 299 -19.79 -4.92 -10.82
CA LEU A 299 -19.27 -5.27 -9.51
C LEU A 299 -18.88 -4.02 -8.72
N VAL A 300 -19.60 -3.77 -7.63
CA VAL A 300 -19.26 -2.76 -6.61
C VAL A 300 -18.34 -3.41 -5.60
N ILE A 301 -17.14 -2.83 -5.39
CA ILE A 301 -16.11 -3.47 -4.59
C ILE A 301 -15.19 -2.44 -3.92
N PRO A 302 -14.85 -2.65 -2.64
CA PRO A 302 -13.74 -1.95 -2.01
C PRO A 302 -12.43 -2.66 -2.38
N THR A 303 -11.50 -1.94 -3.01
CA THR A 303 -10.18 -2.46 -3.40
C THR A 303 -9.14 -1.37 -3.44
N GLN A 304 -7.89 -1.71 -3.13
CA GLN A 304 -6.72 -0.85 -3.31
C GLN A 304 -6.14 -0.97 -4.73
N SER A 305 -6.50 -2.03 -5.45
CA SER A 305 -5.94 -2.43 -6.74
C SER A 305 -7.01 -2.55 -7.84
N PRO A 306 -7.80 -1.51 -8.12
CA PRO A 306 -8.90 -1.62 -9.09
C PRO A 306 -8.42 -1.98 -10.50
N GLN A 307 -7.21 -1.56 -10.88
CA GLN A 307 -6.63 -1.84 -12.18
C GLN A 307 -6.24 -3.32 -12.31
N GLU A 308 -5.69 -3.93 -11.26
CA GLU A 308 -5.35 -5.36 -11.24
C GLU A 308 -6.60 -6.23 -11.29
N VAL A 309 -7.64 -5.88 -10.54
CA VAL A 309 -8.93 -6.57 -10.60
C VAL A 309 -9.53 -6.45 -12.01
N ALA A 310 -9.44 -5.28 -12.65
CA ALA A 310 -9.91 -5.07 -14.01
C ALA A 310 -9.12 -5.88 -15.05
N ALA A 311 -7.87 -6.16 -14.81
CA ALA A 311 -7.03 -6.97 -15.70
C ALA A 311 -7.30 -8.48 -15.54
N SER A 312 -7.49 -8.96 -14.32
CA SER A 312 -7.60 -10.39 -14.00
C SER A 312 -9.04 -10.94 -13.97
N LEU A 313 -10.03 -10.11 -13.66
CA LEU A 313 -11.43 -10.55 -13.67
C LEU A 313 -11.91 -11.08 -15.04
N PRO A 314 -11.55 -10.48 -16.18
CA PRO A 314 -11.87 -11.06 -17.49
C PRO A 314 -11.28 -12.46 -17.71
N GLU A 315 -10.10 -12.77 -17.14
CA GLU A 315 -9.47 -14.11 -17.25
C GLU A 315 -10.34 -15.17 -16.58
N MET A 316 -10.86 -14.87 -15.39
CA MET A 316 -11.79 -15.72 -14.65
C MET A 316 -13.04 -16.09 -15.46
N LEU A 317 -13.51 -15.15 -16.30
CA LEU A 317 -14.79 -15.19 -16.98
C LEU A 317 -14.70 -15.60 -18.45
N ALA A 318 -13.52 -15.53 -19.06
CA ALA A 318 -13.32 -15.67 -20.50
C ALA A 318 -13.76 -17.02 -21.06
N LYS A 319 -13.68 -18.11 -20.28
CA LYS A 319 -14.07 -19.45 -20.66
C LYS A 319 -15.43 -19.87 -20.12
N SER A 320 -16.11 -18.96 -19.40
CA SER A 320 -17.36 -19.28 -18.74
C SER A 320 -18.51 -19.43 -19.74
N LYS A 321 -19.50 -20.24 -19.38
CA LYS A 321 -20.74 -20.36 -20.16
C LYS A 321 -21.57 -19.07 -20.21
N PHE A 322 -21.25 -18.09 -19.38
CA PHE A 322 -21.96 -16.82 -19.29
C PHE A 322 -21.45 -15.87 -20.38
N PRO A 323 -22.30 -15.41 -21.31
CA PRO A 323 -21.86 -14.48 -22.34
C PRO A 323 -21.64 -13.08 -21.76
N ILE A 324 -20.39 -12.68 -21.57
CA ILE A 324 -20.00 -11.39 -21.03
C ILE A 324 -19.18 -10.63 -22.09
N LYS A 325 -19.65 -9.43 -22.45
CA LYS A 325 -18.92 -8.52 -23.34
C LYS A 325 -18.31 -7.34 -22.62
N GLN A 326 -18.92 -6.94 -21.51
CA GLN A 326 -18.54 -5.74 -20.78
C GLN A 326 -18.54 -6.01 -19.28
N ILE A 327 -17.47 -5.61 -18.61
CA ILE A 327 -17.34 -5.62 -17.16
C ILE A 327 -17.26 -4.16 -16.69
N PHE A 328 -18.06 -3.83 -15.70
CA PHE A 328 -18.04 -2.53 -15.03
C PHE A 328 -17.65 -2.70 -13.56
N LEU A 329 -16.45 -2.28 -13.23
CA LEU A 329 -16.00 -2.20 -11.86
C LEU A 329 -16.34 -0.84 -11.27
N HIS A 330 -16.90 -0.84 -10.07
CA HIS A 330 -17.29 0.34 -9.33
C HIS A 330 -16.52 0.41 -8.01
N PRO A 331 -15.25 0.92 -8.04
CA PRO A 331 -14.48 1.12 -6.81
C PRO A 331 -15.16 2.14 -5.91
N CYS A 332 -15.05 1.90 -4.61
CA CYS A 332 -15.60 2.74 -3.56
C CYS A 332 -14.50 3.26 -2.63
N PHE A 333 -14.83 4.16 -1.73
CA PHE A 333 -13.96 4.41 -0.59
C PHE A 333 -13.72 3.09 0.12
N THR A 334 -12.45 2.81 0.41
CA THR A 334 -12.00 1.52 0.92
C THR A 334 -11.46 1.70 2.32
N VAL A 335 -11.90 0.88 3.26
CA VAL A 335 -11.26 0.79 4.57
C VAL A 335 -10.29 -0.39 4.55
N GLY A 336 -9.01 -0.07 4.40
CA GLY A 336 -7.95 -1.07 4.33
C GLY A 336 -6.59 -0.38 4.38
N TYR A 337 -5.56 -1.13 4.75
CA TYR A 337 -4.17 -0.68 4.78
C TYR A 337 -3.24 -1.85 4.48
N GLY A 338 -3.48 -2.44 3.31
CA GLY A 338 -2.86 -3.64 2.78
C GLY A 338 -3.87 -4.77 2.57
N SER A 339 -4.80 -5.01 3.48
CA SER A 339 -5.74 -6.15 3.44
C SER A 339 -6.68 -6.20 2.24
N LYS A 340 -6.81 -5.13 1.48
CA LYS A 340 -7.62 -5.06 0.26
C LYS A 340 -6.77 -4.73 -0.98
N ASP A 341 -5.48 -4.99 -0.90
CA ASP A 341 -4.53 -4.85 -2.01
C ASP A 341 -4.62 -6.08 -2.93
N HIS A 342 -4.03 -7.20 -2.52
CA HIS A 342 -4.05 -8.46 -3.26
C HIS A 342 -4.95 -9.49 -2.58
N THR A 343 -6.23 -9.16 -2.40
CA THR A 343 -7.21 -10.04 -1.77
C THR A 343 -7.96 -10.87 -2.81
N PRO A 344 -8.26 -12.15 -2.52
CA PRO A 344 -9.07 -12.98 -3.41
C PRO A 344 -10.57 -12.64 -3.38
N PHE A 345 -11.01 -11.78 -2.48
CA PHE A 345 -12.44 -11.50 -2.27
C PHE A 345 -13.19 -10.96 -3.49
N PRO A 346 -12.60 -10.12 -4.38
CA PRO A 346 -13.25 -9.70 -5.63
C PRO A 346 -13.78 -10.85 -6.48
N TYR A 347 -13.06 -11.95 -6.54
CA TYR A 347 -13.41 -13.12 -7.35
C TYR A 347 -14.54 -13.94 -6.73
N TYR A 348 -14.59 -14.01 -5.39
CA TYR A 348 -15.76 -14.56 -4.69
C TYR A 348 -17.00 -13.70 -4.91
N GLY A 349 -16.86 -12.38 -4.90
CA GLY A 349 -17.92 -11.44 -5.25
C GLY A 349 -18.40 -11.61 -6.70
N ALA A 350 -17.46 -11.81 -7.62
CA ALA A 350 -17.78 -12.07 -9.02
C ALA A 350 -18.50 -13.41 -9.19
N MET A 351 -18.06 -14.48 -8.53
CA MET A 351 -18.75 -15.76 -8.50
C MET A 351 -20.20 -15.58 -8.02
N ALA A 352 -20.42 -14.93 -6.89
CA ALA A 352 -21.75 -14.68 -6.36
C ALA A 352 -22.64 -13.92 -7.37
N THR A 353 -22.05 -12.95 -8.06
CA THR A 353 -22.73 -12.14 -9.08
C THR A 353 -23.20 -12.96 -10.28
N LEU A 354 -22.37 -13.89 -10.77
CA LEU A 354 -22.69 -14.75 -11.91
C LEU A 354 -23.91 -15.62 -11.69
N TYR A 355 -24.01 -16.17 -10.49
CA TYR A 355 -25.05 -17.15 -10.12
C TYR A 355 -26.29 -16.54 -9.48
N GLY A 356 -26.47 -15.21 -9.61
CA GLY A 356 -27.62 -14.49 -9.05
C GLY A 356 -28.93 -14.62 -9.81
N ASP A 357 -28.96 -15.35 -10.95
CA ASP A 357 -30.16 -15.56 -11.78
C ASP A 357 -30.88 -14.25 -12.16
N GLY A 358 -30.08 -13.20 -12.47
CA GLY A 358 -30.59 -11.87 -12.83
C GLY A 358 -30.89 -10.94 -11.66
N VAL A 359 -30.80 -11.43 -10.42
CA VAL A 359 -30.91 -10.62 -9.20
C VAL A 359 -29.53 -10.14 -8.79
N PRO A 360 -29.33 -8.86 -8.45
CA PRO A 360 -28.09 -8.39 -7.86
C PRO A 360 -27.78 -9.11 -6.55
N ILE A 361 -26.57 -9.67 -6.42
CA ILE A 361 -26.16 -10.44 -5.25
C ILE A 361 -25.13 -9.68 -4.43
N ARG A 362 -25.36 -9.62 -3.14
CA ARG A 362 -24.44 -9.09 -2.14
C ARG A 362 -23.79 -10.23 -1.37
N LEU A 363 -22.47 -10.34 -1.51
CA LEU A 363 -21.62 -11.17 -0.66
C LEU A 363 -20.90 -10.24 0.33
N ALA A 364 -21.15 -10.39 1.62
CA ALA A 364 -20.59 -9.48 2.61
C ALA A 364 -20.32 -10.21 3.92
N ASN A 365 -19.06 -10.28 4.27
CA ASN A 365 -18.62 -10.93 5.51
C ASN A 365 -19.19 -10.26 6.75
N ASP A 366 -19.61 -11.03 7.72
CA ASP A 366 -19.69 -10.58 9.10
C ASP A 366 -18.28 -10.62 9.74
N ARG A 367 -18.15 -10.28 11.02
CA ARG A 367 -16.83 -10.23 11.65
C ARG A 367 -16.21 -11.64 11.83
N TYR A 368 -17.00 -12.69 12.05
CA TYR A 368 -16.48 -14.06 12.11
C TYR A 368 -15.95 -14.52 10.75
N GLU A 369 -16.69 -14.29 9.68
CA GLU A 369 -16.26 -14.60 8.31
C GLU A 369 -15.04 -13.77 7.91
N GLN A 370 -14.92 -12.53 8.40
CA GLN A 370 -13.76 -11.70 8.16
C GLN A 370 -12.52 -12.30 8.81
N PHE A 371 -12.59 -12.72 10.07
CA PHE A 371 -11.48 -13.43 10.71
C PHE A 371 -11.17 -14.75 10.01
N GLN A 372 -12.20 -15.46 9.55
CA GLN A 372 -12.05 -16.77 8.88
C GLN A 372 -11.39 -16.70 7.52
N SER A 373 -11.47 -15.59 6.78
CA SER A 373 -11.13 -15.55 5.35
C SER A 373 -10.31 -14.39 4.87
N THR A 374 -10.21 -13.31 5.63
CA THR A 374 -9.40 -12.14 5.23
C THR A 374 -7.92 -12.42 5.40
N ILE A 375 -7.10 -11.83 4.57
CA ILE A 375 -5.64 -11.99 4.64
C ILE A 375 -5.09 -11.47 5.97
N LYS A 376 -4.14 -12.22 6.52
CA LYS A 376 -3.45 -11.93 7.78
C LYS A 376 -2.07 -11.34 7.52
N ARG A 377 -1.48 -10.73 8.54
CA ARG A 377 -0.05 -10.45 8.51
C ARG A 377 0.72 -11.75 8.67
N HIS A 378 1.77 -11.94 7.90
CA HIS A 378 2.68 -13.07 8.03
C HIS A 378 3.29 -13.14 9.43
N ALA A 379 3.28 -14.33 10.02
CA ALA A 379 4.18 -14.64 11.13
C ALA A 379 5.59 -14.89 10.59
N PHE A 380 6.60 -14.52 11.38
CA PHE A 380 8.00 -14.70 11.01
C PHE A 380 8.82 -15.33 12.12
N ASP A 381 9.59 -16.36 11.74
CA ASP A 381 10.76 -16.82 12.50
C ASP A 381 12.00 -16.14 11.89
N MET A 382 12.86 -15.56 12.73
CA MET A 382 13.98 -14.74 12.28
C MET A 382 15.24 -15.03 13.08
N ASP A 383 16.27 -15.55 12.41
CA ASP A 383 17.58 -15.80 13.02
C ASP A 383 18.55 -14.64 12.66
N TYR A 384 19.17 -14.05 13.68
CA TYR A 384 20.10 -12.94 13.52
C TYR A 384 21.46 -13.26 14.12
N THR A 385 22.54 -12.90 13.41
CA THR A 385 23.91 -12.87 13.90
C THR A 385 24.51 -11.51 13.53
N LEU A 386 24.75 -10.68 14.53
CA LEU A 386 25.32 -9.34 14.43
C LEU A 386 26.74 -9.34 14.95
N ALA A 387 27.67 -8.78 14.18
CA ALA A 387 29.05 -8.53 14.63
C ALA A 387 29.30 -7.01 14.71
N VAL A 388 29.84 -6.57 15.86
CA VAL A 388 30.14 -5.17 16.14
C VAL A 388 31.55 -5.09 16.70
N ASN A 389 32.34 -4.13 16.26
CA ASN A 389 33.68 -3.87 16.79
C ASN A 389 33.63 -3.27 18.20
N LYS A 390 34.25 -3.91 19.16
CA LYS A 390 34.27 -3.50 20.59
C LYS A 390 34.91 -2.13 20.84
N LYS A 391 35.84 -1.69 19.97
CA LYS A 391 36.59 -0.44 20.15
C LYS A 391 35.95 0.73 19.41
N THR A 392 35.50 0.50 18.18
CA THR A 392 34.97 1.55 17.35
C THR A 392 33.45 1.65 17.44
N HIS A 393 32.77 0.64 17.98
CA HIS A 393 31.32 0.46 18.04
C HIS A 393 30.71 0.46 16.63
N LYS A 394 31.49 0.08 15.60
CA LYS A 394 31.00 -0.04 14.21
C LYS A 394 30.45 -1.43 13.95
N ILE A 395 29.35 -1.48 13.19
CA ILE A 395 28.83 -2.73 12.65
C ILE A 395 29.86 -3.27 11.64
N GLU A 396 30.26 -4.52 11.81
CA GLU A 396 31.19 -5.22 10.95
C GLU A 396 30.49 -6.15 9.96
N ALA A 397 29.44 -6.83 10.43
CA ALA A 397 28.68 -7.76 9.63
C ALA A 397 27.28 -8.04 10.22
N LEU A 398 26.36 -8.41 9.35
CA LEU A 398 25.03 -8.92 9.71
C LEU A 398 24.70 -10.15 8.86
N SER A 399 24.39 -11.27 9.52
CA SER A 399 23.72 -12.40 8.89
C SER A 399 22.32 -12.54 9.47
N ALA A 400 21.30 -12.61 8.61
CA ALA A 400 19.92 -12.81 9.05
C ALA A 400 19.16 -13.72 8.09
N SER A 401 18.33 -14.59 8.64
CA SER A 401 17.45 -15.46 7.88
C SER A 401 16.01 -15.34 8.37
N PHE A 402 15.08 -15.36 7.43
CA PHE A 402 13.67 -15.10 7.66
C PHE A 402 12.84 -16.25 7.10
N ILE A 403 11.94 -16.80 7.90
CA ILE A 403 10.93 -17.75 7.45
C ILE A 403 9.57 -17.09 7.67
N GLY A 404 8.89 -16.77 6.58
CA GLY A 404 7.55 -16.15 6.60
C GLY A 404 6.46 -17.19 6.32
N ASP A 405 5.50 -17.31 7.22
CA ASP A 405 4.35 -18.20 7.03
C ASP A 405 3.28 -17.50 6.20
N GLY A 406 3.03 -18.01 4.99
CA GLY A 406 2.07 -17.47 4.02
C GLY A 406 0.67 -18.02 4.14
N GLY A 407 0.42 -18.94 5.07
CA GLY A 407 -0.86 -19.64 5.14
C GLY A 407 -1.04 -20.65 4.01
N GLY A 408 -2.26 -20.83 3.56
CA GLY A 408 -2.61 -21.82 2.53
C GLY A 408 -2.55 -21.34 1.10
N ARG A 409 -2.32 -20.07 0.87
CA ARG A 409 -2.16 -19.43 -0.46
C ARG A 409 -0.81 -18.79 -0.61
N CYS A 410 -0.22 -18.95 -1.79
CA CYS A 410 1.03 -18.26 -2.11
C CYS A 410 0.88 -16.75 -2.01
N ASN A 411 -0.17 -16.20 -2.62
CA ASN A 411 -0.48 -14.78 -2.64
C ASN A 411 0.80 -13.94 -2.78
N PHE A 412 0.98 -12.91 -1.98
CA PHE A 412 2.11 -12.00 -2.02
C PHE A 412 3.34 -12.45 -1.18
N THR A 413 3.29 -13.66 -0.61
CA THR A 413 4.33 -14.20 0.28
C THR A 413 5.77 -14.08 -0.25
N PRO A 414 6.06 -14.37 -1.54
CA PRO A 414 7.41 -14.19 -2.07
C PRO A 414 7.94 -12.77 -1.94
N SER A 415 7.11 -11.77 -2.23
CA SER A 415 7.48 -10.36 -2.09
C SER A 415 7.63 -9.94 -0.64
N VAL A 416 6.76 -10.44 0.25
CA VAL A 416 6.80 -10.13 1.68
C VAL A 416 8.09 -10.62 2.33
N VAL A 417 8.53 -11.84 2.01
CA VAL A 417 9.77 -12.38 2.59
C VAL A 417 11.01 -11.71 2.00
N MET A 418 11.00 -11.37 0.72
CA MET A 418 12.07 -10.57 0.11
C MET A 418 12.20 -9.21 0.81
N VAL A 419 11.09 -8.52 1.03
CA VAL A 419 11.06 -7.21 1.69
C VAL A 419 11.48 -7.30 3.16
N ALA A 420 11.21 -8.43 3.84
CA ALA A 420 11.76 -8.68 5.18
C ALA A 420 13.29 -8.72 5.17
N ALA A 421 13.87 -9.49 4.26
CA ALA A 421 15.33 -9.60 4.15
C ALA A 421 15.99 -8.24 3.79
N THR A 422 15.46 -7.55 2.77
CA THR A 422 16.01 -6.25 2.36
C THR A 422 15.78 -5.16 3.40
N GLY A 423 14.66 -5.23 4.14
CA GLY A 423 14.32 -4.32 5.22
C GLY A 423 15.15 -4.51 6.50
N ALA A 424 15.80 -5.68 6.67
CA ALA A 424 16.65 -5.95 7.84
C ALA A 424 17.79 -4.95 8.02
N GLN A 425 18.12 -4.20 7.00
CA GLN A 425 19.10 -3.11 7.11
C GLN A 425 18.63 -1.99 8.04
N ALA A 426 17.33 -1.67 8.08
CA ALA A 426 16.76 -0.52 8.78
C ALA A 426 17.55 0.78 8.45
N ILE A 427 18.00 1.53 9.45
CA ILE A 427 18.78 2.77 9.26
C ILE A 427 20.30 2.55 9.10
N TYR A 428 20.80 1.31 9.22
CA TYR A 428 22.22 1.07 9.43
C TYR A 428 22.99 0.90 8.13
N TYR A 429 24.22 1.38 8.11
CA TYR A 429 25.20 1.00 7.13
C TYR A 429 25.84 -0.34 7.52
N ILE A 430 25.58 -1.35 6.73
CA ILE A 430 26.06 -2.71 6.96
C ILE A 430 27.05 -3.06 5.86
N PRO A 431 28.36 -3.07 6.14
CA PRO A 431 29.37 -3.26 5.11
C PRO A 431 29.36 -4.68 4.52
N ARG A 432 29.07 -5.68 5.34
CA ARG A 432 29.00 -7.09 4.93
C ARG A 432 27.74 -7.73 5.47
N SER A 433 27.02 -8.43 4.62
CA SER A 433 25.78 -9.09 5.03
C SER A 433 25.49 -10.35 4.23
N ASP A 434 24.81 -11.27 4.88
CA ASP A 434 24.12 -12.40 4.26
C ASP A 434 22.67 -12.41 4.76
N LEU A 435 21.77 -12.01 3.87
CA LEU A 435 20.35 -11.87 4.16
C LEU A 435 19.56 -12.85 3.33
N SER A 436 18.88 -13.80 3.97
CA SER A 436 18.09 -14.83 3.29
C SER A 436 16.66 -14.87 3.77
N ALA A 437 15.72 -15.21 2.90
CA ALA A 437 14.32 -15.33 3.26
C ALA A 437 13.63 -16.44 2.48
N VAL A 438 12.69 -17.10 3.14
CA VAL A 438 11.86 -18.18 2.58
C VAL A 438 10.42 -17.95 2.97
N GLY A 439 9.51 -17.96 1.99
CA GLY A 439 8.07 -18.08 2.21
C GLY A 439 7.68 -19.55 2.30
N ILE A 440 6.87 -19.92 3.26
CA ILE A 440 6.39 -21.29 3.43
C ILE A 440 4.87 -21.37 3.42
N ALA A 441 4.37 -22.47 2.87
CA ALA A 441 2.97 -22.87 3.02
C ALA A 441 2.66 -23.36 4.42
N SER A 442 1.46 -23.12 4.91
CA SER A 442 0.91 -23.75 6.11
C SER A 442 -0.59 -23.97 5.95
N ARG A 443 -1.22 -24.58 6.95
CA ARG A 443 -2.68 -24.75 7.00
C ARG A 443 -3.40 -23.53 7.60
N ALA A 444 -2.70 -22.44 7.84
CA ALA A 444 -3.27 -21.21 8.37
C ALA A 444 -4.13 -20.49 7.32
N VAL A 445 -4.96 -19.57 7.78
CA VAL A 445 -5.63 -18.62 6.90
C VAL A 445 -4.59 -17.85 6.08
N ASP A 446 -4.95 -17.55 4.86
CA ASP A 446 -4.17 -16.79 3.90
C ASP A 446 -3.48 -15.55 4.53
N ALA A 447 -2.19 -15.42 4.32
CA ALA A 447 -1.43 -14.23 4.67
C ALA A 447 -1.13 -13.41 3.41
N GLY A 448 -1.05 -12.12 3.57
CA GLY A 448 -0.84 -11.23 2.44
C GLY A 448 -0.36 -9.85 2.84
N SER A 449 -0.69 -8.87 2.02
CA SER A 449 -0.29 -7.50 2.25
C SER A 449 -0.95 -6.94 3.52
N ALA A 450 -0.15 -6.37 4.40
CA ALA A 450 -0.60 -5.65 5.59
C ALA A 450 0.40 -4.54 5.90
N ARG A 451 -0.04 -3.38 6.33
CA ARG A 451 0.75 -2.16 6.56
C ARG A 451 2.16 -2.46 7.06
N GLY A 452 3.20 -2.18 6.24
CA GLY A 452 4.60 -2.50 6.55
C GLY A 452 4.94 -4.00 6.52
N TYR A 453 4.37 -4.77 5.58
CA TYR A 453 4.61 -6.21 5.46
C TYR A 453 6.10 -6.53 5.33
N GLY A 454 6.55 -7.56 6.05
CA GLY A 454 7.96 -7.95 6.11
C GLY A 454 8.87 -6.95 6.82
N THR A 455 8.78 -5.67 6.45
CA THR A 455 9.62 -4.61 7.03
C THR A 455 9.35 -4.37 8.51
N LEU A 456 8.09 -4.43 8.96
CA LEU A 456 7.78 -4.25 10.38
C LEU A 456 8.50 -5.29 11.23
N GLN A 457 8.41 -6.56 10.85
CA GLN A 457 8.96 -7.67 11.59
C GLN A 457 10.50 -7.61 11.60
N ALA A 458 11.10 -7.45 10.41
CA ALA A 458 12.55 -7.41 10.26
C ALA A 458 13.19 -6.18 10.90
N MET A 459 12.65 -4.97 10.67
CA MET A 459 13.21 -3.74 11.22
C MET A 459 13.06 -3.66 12.74
N ALA A 460 11.96 -4.18 13.30
CA ALA A 460 11.80 -4.26 14.74
C ALA A 460 12.85 -5.18 15.36
N ALA A 461 13.06 -6.37 14.79
CA ALA A 461 14.10 -7.30 15.25
C ALA A 461 15.51 -6.70 15.13
N THR A 462 15.81 -6.02 14.01
CA THR A 462 17.07 -5.33 13.81
C THR A 462 17.27 -4.24 14.87
N ASP A 463 16.26 -3.40 15.13
CA ASP A 463 16.41 -2.32 16.09
C ASP A 463 16.55 -2.85 17.52
N MET A 464 15.90 -3.96 17.86
CA MET A 464 16.06 -4.64 19.16
C MET A 464 17.45 -5.23 19.35
N ILE A 465 18.07 -5.88 18.36
CA ILE A 465 19.42 -6.41 18.49
C ILE A 465 20.48 -5.29 18.55
N MET A 466 20.23 -4.16 17.89
CA MET A 466 21.09 -2.98 17.96
C MET A 466 21.01 -2.29 19.32
N GLU A 467 19.83 -2.25 19.94
CA GLU A 467 19.66 -1.80 21.33
C GLU A 467 20.46 -2.67 22.31
N GLU A 468 20.38 -3.98 22.15
CA GLU A 468 21.15 -4.93 22.95
C GLU A 468 22.65 -4.76 22.73
N ALA A 469 23.12 -4.56 21.51
CA ALA A 469 24.50 -4.30 21.18
C ALA A 469 25.04 -3.03 21.87
N ALA A 470 24.27 -1.94 21.80
CA ALA A 470 24.61 -0.70 22.49
C ALA A 470 24.76 -0.89 23.98
N LYS A 471 23.84 -1.62 24.63
CA LYS A 471 23.87 -1.93 26.04
C LYS A 471 25.08 -2.78 26.45
N LEU A 472 25.39 -3.84 25.67
CA LEU A 472 26.56 -4.69 25.92
C LEU A 472 27.88 -3.93 25.76
N LEU A 473 27.92 -2.97 24.85
CA LEU A 473 29.07 -2.08 24.64
C LEU A 473 29.11 -0.90 25.61
N LYS A 474 28.10 -0.75 26.46
CA LYS A 474 27.91 0.39 27.38
C LYS A 474 27.90 1.74 26.66
N ALA A 475 27.38 1.75 25.43
CA ALA A 475 27.17 2.94 24.61
C ALA A 475 25.76 3.51 24.80
N ASP A 476 25.61 4.81 24.64
CA ASP A 476 24.26 5.40 24.53
C ASP A 476 23.59 4.86 23.27
N PRO A 477 22.35 4.36 23.34
CA PRO A 477 21.64 3.77 22.20
C PRO A 477 21.48 4.71 20.98
N ILE A 478 21.30 6.01 21.21
CA ILE A 478 21.20 6.97 20.09
C ILE A 478 22.59 7.22 19.48
N GLU A 479 23.63 7.40 20.32
CA GLU A 479 24.99 7.57 19.82
C GLU A 479 25.48 6.34 19.05
N PHE A 480 25.14 5.12 19.50
CA PHE A 480 25.44 3.89 18.76
C PHE A 480 24.77 3.87 17.39
N ARG A 481 23.47 4.26 17.31
CA ARG A 481 22.75 4.36 16.04
C ARG A 481 23.38 5.41 15.12
N LEU A 482 23.63 6.63 15.59
CA LEU A 482 24.26 7.70 14.82
C LEU A 482 25.67 7.32 14.31
N ASN A 483 26.40 6.53 15.08
CA ASN A 483 27.72 6.02 14.66
C ASN A 483 27.62 5.05 13.47
N ASN A 484 26.50 4.34 13.31
CA ASN A 484 26.31 3.26 12.35
C ASN A 484 25.30 3.56 11.22
N ILE A 485 24.82 4.78 11.14
CA ILE A 485 23.75 5.13 10.21
C ILE A 485 24.24 5.16 8.76
N ILE A 486 23.41 4.68 7.84
CA ILE A 486 23.63 4.88 6.42
C ILE A 486 23.37 6.35 6.05
N LYS A 487 24.19 6.92 5.19
CA LYS A 487 24.08 8.31 4.72
C LYS A 487 23.84 8.35 3.22
N SER A 488 23.35 9.48 2.74
CA SER A 488 23.22 9.73 1.29
C SER A 488 24.53 9.44 0.56
N GLY A 489 24.45 8.74 -0.55
CA GLY A 489 25.59 8.30 -1.35
C GLY A 489 26.23 6.98 -0.91
N MET A 490 25.82 6.40 0.21
CA MET A 490 26.25 5.05 0.62
C MET A 490 25.37 3.98 0.01
N LYS A 491 25.95 2.80 -0.24
CA LYS A 491 25.20 1.63 -0.71
C LYS A 491 24.40 0.97 0.42
N ASN A 492 23.19 0.55 0.10
CA ASN A 492 22.38 -0.31 0.96
C ASN A 492 22.82 -1.78 0.87
N THR A 493 22.20 -2.68 1.62
CA THR A 493 22.51 -4.13 1.60
C THR A 493 22.19 -4.80 0.26
N GLN A 494 21.48 -4.15 -0.62
CA GLN A 494 21.21 -4.61 -1.98
C GLN A 494 22.25 -4.11 -2.99
N GLY A 495 23.28 -3.36 -2.54
CA GLY A 495 24.29 -2.77 -3.38
C GLY A 495 23.85 -1.52 -4.14
N ALA A 496 22.67 -1.00 -3.86
CA ALA A 496 22.12 0.20 -4.47
C ALA A 496 22.42 1.45 -3.64
N ILE A 497 22.58 2.59 -4.29
CA ILE A 497 22.57 3.90 -3.66
C ILE A 497 21.15 4.42 -3.69
N PRO A 498 20.46 4.56 -2.54
CA PRO A 498 19.12 5.11 -2.50
C PRO A 498 19.07 6.52 -3.06
N GLY A 499 17.97 6.83 -3.74
CA GLY A 499 17.70 8.18 -4.26
C GLY A 499 17.23 9.14 -3.17
N GLY A 500 17.39 10.43 -3.44
CA GLY A 500 16.99 11.48 -2.52
C GLY A 500 17.86 11.59 -1.25
N ALA A 501 17.44 12.45 -0.34
CA ALA A 501 18.15 12.66 0.92
C ALA A 501 17.77 11.59 1.94
N ILE A 502 18.76 11.02 2.62
CA ILE A 502 18.59 10.19 3.82
C ILE A 502 18.81 11.09 5.03
N ARG A 503 17.82 11.18 5.92
CA ARG A 503 17.81 12.13 7.05
C ARG A 503 17.50 11.43 8.39
N ALA A 504 17.78 10.14 8.50
CA ALA A 504 17.56 9.39 9.72
C ALA A 504 18.43 9.89 10.90
N ASP A 505 19.58 10.49 10.63
CA ASP A 505 20.41 11.15 11.62
C ASP A 505 19.76 12.40 12.23
N GLU A 506 19.02 13.18 11.42
CA GLU A 506 18.29 14.35 11.91
C GLU A 506 17.14 13.94 12.85
N VAL A 507 16.34 12.92 12.48
CA VAL A 507 15.24 12.47 13.35
C VAL A 507 15.76 11.88 14.66
N LEU A 508 16.89 11.16 14.63
CA LEU A 508 17.56 10.67 15.84
C LEU A 508 18.07 11.81 16.72
N THR A 509 18.70 12.83 16.12
CA THR A 509 19.22 13.99 16.83
C THR A 509 18.10 14.74 17.55
N ARG A 510 16.94 14.90 16.91
CA ARG A 510 15.77 15.50 17.56
C ARG A 510 15.28 14.68 18.75
N CYS A 511 15.24 13.35 18.62
CA CYS A 511 14.91 12.47 19.75
C CYS A 511 15.95 12.59 20.89
N ALA A 512 17.26 12.67 20.56
CA ALA A 512 18.32 12.88 21.57
C ALA A 512 18.16 14.19 22.35
N GLU A 513 17.65 15.23 21.69
CA GLU A 513 17.39 16.54 22.30
C GLU A 513 16.12 16.59 23.14
N HIS A 514 15.20 15.64 22.95
CA HIS A 514 13.92 15.64 23.65
C HIS A 514 14.06 15.35 25.14
N PRO A 515 13.27 16.01 26.03
CA PRO A 515 13.35 15.79 27.49
C PRO A 515 13.13 14.32 27.92
N MET A 516 12.29 13.57 27.23
CA MET A 516 12.10 12.14 27.51
C MET A 516 13.43 11.37 27.45
N TRP A 517 14.32 11.71 26.52
CA TRP A 517 15.62 11.04 26.38
C TRP A 517 16.68 11.67 27.30
N LYS A 518 16.84 12.99 27.28
CA LYS A 518 17.85 13.71 28.05
C LYS A 518 17.72 13.48 29.57
N GLU A 519 16.49 13.45 30.06
CA GLU A 519 16.19 13.36 31.49
C GLU A 519 15.78 11.95 31.91
N ARG A 520 15.91 10.91 31.04
CA ARG A 520 15.36 9.56 31.25
C ARG A 520 15.78 8.94 32.58
N ALA A 521 17.04 9.07 32.96
CA ALA A 521 17.53 8.53 34.22
C ALA A 521 16.85 9.19 35.44
N LYS A 522 16.69 10.51 35.41
CA LYS A 522 16.01 11.26 36.47
C LYS A 522 14.52 10.91 36.50
N ARG A 523 13.85 10.90 35.32
CA ARG A 523 12.42 10.55 35.18
C ARG A 523 12.14 9.15 35.73
N LYS A 524 13.01 8.18 35.44
CA LYS A 524 12.95 6.82 35.98
C LYS A 524 13.06 6.83 37.51
N ALA A 525 14.11 7.46 38.07
CA ALA A 525 14.29 7.54 39.50
C ALA A 525 13.13 8.24 40.24
N ASP A 526 12.66 9.38 39.71
CA ASP A 526 11.54 10.13 40.28
C ASP A 526 10.20 9.35 40.21
N PHE A 527 9.99 8.58 39.16
CA PHE A 527 8.77 7.76 38.98
C PHE A 527 8.77 6.56 39.93
N GLU A 528 9.85 5.78 39.96
CA GLU A 528 9.98 4.58 40.79
C GLU A 528 9.97 4.88 42.28
N ALA A 529 10.51 6.03 42.68
CA ALA A 529 10.45 6.51 44.06
C ALA A 529 9.02 6.78 44.53
N LYS A 530 8.13 7.20 43.63
CA LYS A 530 6.72 7.49 43.93
C LYS A 530 5.79 6.29 43.73
N ASN A 531 6.26 5.25 43.03
CA ASN A 531 5.45 4.11 42.58
C ASN A 531 6.21 2.79 42.89
N ALA A 532 6.40 2.45 44.13
CA ALA A 532 7.24 1.29 44.58
C ALA A 532 6.84 -0.05 43.93
N GLY A 533 5.59 -0.23 43.50
CA GLY A 533 5.09 -1.44 42.83
C GLY A 533 5.25 -1.46 41.30
N LYS A 534 5.83 -0.41 40.73
CA LYS A 534 6.01 -0.29 39.29
C LYS A 534 7.47 -0.11 38.89
N LEU A 535 7.83 -0.59 37.72
CA LEU A 535 9.08 -0.27 37.02
C LEU A 535 8.80 0.81 35.97
N PHE A 536 9.81 1.59 35.62
CA PHE A 536 9.77 2.59 34.59
C PHE A 536 10.81 2.30 33.50
N GLY A 537 10.45 2.47 32.24
CA GLY A 537 11.38 2.31 31.13
C GLY A 537 11.19 3.36 30.07
N THR A 538 12.31 3.75 29.45
CA THR A 538 12.38 4.61 28.27
C THR A 538 13.03 3.86 27.12
N GLY A 539 12.36 3.80 25.97
CA GLY A 539 12.88 3.15 24.77
C GLY A 539 12.93 4.11 23.59
N ILE A 540 13.91 3.87 22.73
CA ILE A 540 14.09 4.55 21.44
C ILE A 540 14.04 3.53 20.33
N SER A 541 13.48 3.90 19.21
CA SER A 541 13.64 3.21 17.94
C SER A 541 13.75 4.22 16.80
N CYS A 542 14.52 3.87 15.79
CA CYS A 542 14.60 4.62 14.56
C CYS A 542 14.63 3.68 13.36
N VAL A 543 13.76 3.93 12.41
CA VAL A 543 13.71 3.17 11.17
C VAL A 543 13.65 4.10 9.97
N GLN A 544 14.13 3.62 8.85
CA GLN A 544 13.85 4.19 7.55
C GLN A 544 13.29 3.09 6.66
N LYS A 545 12.22 3.41 5.96
CA LYS A 545 11.55 2.47 5.07
C LYS A 545 11.40 3.10 3.70
N ASP A 546 11.59 2.27 2.69
CA ASP A 546 11.22 2.57 1.33
C ASP A 546 9.73 2.91 1.21
N PHE A 547 9.42 3.79 0.30
CA PHE A 547 8.05 4.03 -0.16
C PHE A 547 7.97 3.77 -1.67
N GLY A 548 6.87 3.14 -2.09
CA GLY A 548 6.73 2.57 -3.42
C GLY A 548 7.21 1.12 -3.48
N THR A 549 6.95 0.49 -4.62
CA THR A 549 7.25 -0.94 -4.89
C THR A 549 8.54 -1.15 -5.67
N GLY A 550 9.28 -0.06 -5.95
CA GLY A 550 10.50 -0.07 -6.76
C GLY A 550 10.26 0.17 -8.25
N ALA A 551 9.04 0.00 -8.74
CA ALA A 551 8.60 0.48 -10.05
C ALA A 551 7.12 0.89 -9.96
N GLU A 552 6.85 2.16 -10.22
CA GLU A 552 5.53 2.75 -10.02
C GLU A 552 5.06 3.49 -11.27
N SER A 553 3.77 3.41 -11.54
CA SER A 553 3.13 4.20 -12.56
C SER A 553 1.80 4.77 -12.08
N SER A 554 1.47 5.95 -12.53
CA SER A 554 0.20 6.59 -12.22
C SER A 554 -0.33 7.43 -13.37
N PHE A 555 -1.64 7.66 -13.32
CA PHE A 555 -2.38 8.45 -14.30
C PHE A 555 -3.09 9.58 -13.58
N ALA A 556 -3.04 10.78 -14.14
CA ALA A 556 -3.89 11.87 -13.72
C ALA A 556 -4.35 12.73 -14.90
N ARG A 557 -5.55 13.25 -14.77
CA ARG A 557 -6.13 14.28 -15.63
C ARG A 557 -6.48 15.48 -14.77
N VAL A 558 -6.03 16.66 -15.18
CA VAL A 558 -6.39 17.94 -14.56
C VAL A 558 -7.07 18.80 -15.62
N GLU A 559 -8.20 19.37 -15.29
CA GLU A 559 -8.95 20.21 -16.22
C GLU A 559 -9.60 21.42 -15.57
N LEU A 560 -9.67 22.50 -16.32
CA LEU A 560 -10.40 23.71 -15.99
C LEU A 560 -11.77 23.65 -16.63
N THR A 561 -12.80 24.02 -15.86
CA THR A 561 -14.15 24.18 -16.39
C THR A 561 -14.44 25.66 -16.71
N PRO A 562 -15.39 25.94 -17.64
CA PRO A 562 -15.76 27.32 -17.91
C PRO A 562 -16.32 28.06 -16.70
N GLU A 563 -16.86 27.36 -15.72
CA GLU A 563 -17.38 27.90 -14.46
C GLU A 563 -16.26 28.23 -13.44
N GLY A 564 -15.01 28.09 -13.82
CA GLY A 564 -13.87 28.43 -12.97
C GLY A 564 -13.47 27.38 -11.95
N LYS A 565 -13.92 26.12 -12.12
CA LYS A 565 -13.55 25.00 -11.28
C LYS A 565 -12.31 24.27 -11.81
N ILE A 566 -11.59 23.67 -10.91
CA ILE A 566 -10.52 22.70 -11.19
C ILE A 566 -11.06 21.31 -10.88
N ALA A 567 -11.04 20.42 -11.86
CA ALA A 567 -11.43 19.01 -11.71
C ALA A 567 -10.21 18.11 -11.93
N ILE A 568 -10.06 17.10 -11.08
CA ILE A 568 -9.00 16.09 -11.20
C ILE A 568 -9.58 14.67 -11.27
N TYR A 569 -8.92 13.83 -12.05
CA TYR A 569 -9.20 12.41 -12.16
C TYR A 569 -7.87 11.68 -12.01
N HIS A 570 -7.77 10.78 -11.05
CA HIS A 570 -6.51 10.09 -10.77
C HIS A 570 -6.68 8.58 -10.56
N SER A 571 -5.64 7.82 -10.88
CA SER A 571 -5.66 6.35 -10.82
C SER A 571 -5.65 5.78 -9.40
N GLY A 572 -5.21 6.55 -8.41
CA GLY A 572 -5.08 6.06 -7.03
C GLY A 572 -6.43 5.77 -6.37
N ALA A 573 -6.50 4.71 -5.61
CA ALA A 573 -7.66 4.37 -4.79
C ALA A 573 -7.67 5.15 -3.46
N GLU A 574 -8.84 5.58 -3.00
CA GLU A 574 -8.98 6.26 -1.70
C GLU A 574 -9.15 5.22 -0.58
N ILE A 575 -8.12 5.04 0.23
CA ILE A 575 -8.04 4.00 1.26
C ILE A 575 -8.02 4.53 2.70
N GLY A 576 -8.35 5.79 2.88
CA GLY A 576 -8.31 6.46 4.19
C GLY A 576 -7.10 7.37 4.40
N THR A 577 -6.06 7.27 3.57
CA THR A 577 -4.86 8.12 3.66
C THR A 577 -5.10 9.57 3.29
N GLY A 578 -6.23 9.88 2.64
CA GLY A 578 -6.54 11.23 2.13
C GLY A 578 -5.91 11.50 0.77
N MET A 579 -5.74 10.46 -0.04
CA MET A 579 -5.15 10.59 -1.36
C MET A 579 -5.85 11.66 -2.21
N SER A 580 -7.17 11.61 -2.32
CA SER A 580 -7.94 12.59 -3.10
C SER A 580 -7.75 14.02 -2.58
N THR A 581 -7.61 14.20 -1.27
CA THR A 581 -7.30 15.51 -0.68
C THR A 581 -5.90 15.98 -1.06
N SER A 582 -4.90 15.10 -0.98
CA SER A 582 -3.53 15.42 -1.40
C SER A 582 -3.46 15.77 -2.88
N GLN A 583 -4.14 15.00 -3.73
CA GLN A 583 -4.23 15.26 -5.17
C GLN A 583 -4.90 16.61 -5.47
N ALA A 584 -5.97 16.95 -4.74
CA ALA A 584 -6.61 18.26 -4.90
C ALA A 584 -5.69 19.42 -4.49
N VAL A 585 -4.98 19.26 -3.37
CA VAL A 585 -4.12 20.31 -2.80
C VAL A 585 -2.89 20.56 -3.66
N VAL A 586 -2.25 19.55 -4.27
CA VAL A 586 -1.06 19.75 -5.09
C VAL A 586 -1.33 20.62 -6.34
N CYS A 587 -2.57 20.69 -6.79
CA CYS A 587 -2.97 21.61 -7.87
C CYS A 587 -2.71 23.08 -7.50
N ALA A 588 -2.78 23.43 -6.22
CA ALA A 588 -2.68 24.81 -5.77
C ALA A 588 -1.32 25.46 -6.10
N LYS A 589 -0.25 24.68 -6.18
CA LYS A 589 1.08 25.15 -6.58
C LYS A 589 1.05 25.85 -7.95
N TRP A 590 0.34 25.27 -8.90
CA TRP A 590 0.29 25.75 -10.27
C TRP A 590 -0.99 26.53 -10.60
N LEU A 591 -2.12 26.18 -9.99
CA LEU A 591 -3.43 26.74 -10.33
C LEU A 591 -4.00 27.68 -9.25
N GLY A 592 -3.22 27.96 -8.18
CA GLY A 592 -3.53 28.97 -7.15
C GLY A 592 -4.54 28.51 -6.09
N LYS A 593 -5.22 27.40 -6.27
CA LYS A 593 -6.15 26.83 -5.30
C LYS A 593 -6.23 25.29 -5.44
N PRO A 594 -6.65 24.58 -4.41
CA PRO A 594 -6.99 23.15 -4.52
C PRO A 594 -8.09 22.89 -5.55
N ALA A 595 -8.09 21.68 -6.12
CA ALA A 595 -9.17 21.26 -6.97
C ALA A 595 -10.50 21.16 -6.19
N GLU A 596 -11.60 21.55 -6.84
CA GLU A 596 -12.94 21.44 -6.29
C GLU A 596 -13.57 20.07 -6.50
N GLU A 597 -13.14 19.39 -7.55
CA GLU A 597 -13.67 18.06 -7.90
C GLU A 597 -12.51 17.07 -7.99
N ALA A 598 -12.61 15.94 -7.28
CA ALA A 598 -11.60 14.89 -7.32
C ALA A 598 -12.26 13.52 -7.54
N HIS A 599 -11.87 12.86 -8.62
CA HIS A 599 -12.35 11.52 -8.98
C HIS A 599 -11.19 10.53 -8.87
N PHE A 600 -11.31 9.59 -7.95
CA PHE A 600 -10.28 8.57 -7.68
C PHE A 600 -10.55 7.26 -8.42
N SER A 601 -9.54 6.40 -8.50
CA SER A 601 -9.57 5.11 -9.21
C SER A 601 -9.96 5.26 -10.69
N VAL A 602 -9.63 6.39 -11.31
CA VAL A 602 -9.96 6.69 -12.70
C VAL A 602 -8.74 6.51 -13.58
N VAL A 603 -8.88 5.70 -14.62
CA VAL A 603 -7.90 5.60 -15.72
C VAL A 603 -8.66 5.57 -17.02
N ASP A 604 -8.40 6.53 -17.90
CA ASP A 604 -9.08 6.68 -19.17
C ASP A 604 -8.16 6.41 -20.36
N TRP A 605 -8.06 5.16 -20.76
CA TRP A 605 -7.27 4.76 -21.93
C TRP A 605 -7.92 5.15 -23.27
N SER A 606 -9.09 5.78 -23.24
CA SER A 606 -9.69 6.35 -24.46
C SER A 606 -9.10 7.70 -24.84
N VAL A 607 -8.65 8.46 -23.83
CA VAL A 607 -7.99 9.76 -24.05
C VAL A 607 -6.45 9.64 -24.03
N LEU A 608 -5.91 8.58 -23.42
CA LEU A 608 -4.48 8.28 -23.41
C LEU A 608 -4.27 6.77 -23.60
N PRO A 609 -4.36 6.24 -24.83
CA PRO A 609 -4.21 4.81 -25.08
C PRO A 609 -2.74 4.39 -24.88
N MET A 610 -2.48 3.71 -23.79
CA MET A 610 -1.18 3.14 -23.43
C MET A 610 -1.25 1.61 -23.45
N ILE A 611 -0.13 0.96 -23.77
CA ILE A 611 -0.04 -0.50 -23.83
C ILE A 611 1.11 -0.94 -22.94
N SER A 612 0.82 -1.63 -21.84
CA SER A 612 1.83 -2.32 -21.05
C SER A 612 2.13 -3.67 -21.70
N THR A 613 3.39 -3.94 -21.97
CA THR A 613 3.85 -5.17 -22.62
C THR A 613 4.94 -5.90 -21.86
N GLY A 614 5.29 -5.45 -20.65
CA GLY A 614 6.37 -6.08 -19.91
C GLY A 614 6.36 -5.79 -18.43
N ASN A 615 7.02 -6.66 -17.72
CA ASN A 615 7.33 -6.48 -16.31
C ASN A 615 8.61 -5.65 -16.20
N PRO A 616 8.58 -4.46 -15.59
CA PRO A 616 9.73 -3.57 -15.53
C PRO A 616 10.92 -4.14 -14.77
N PHE A 617 10.71 -5.14 -13.91
CA PHE A 617 11.78 -5.81 -13.16
C PHE A 617 12.44 -6.97 -13.92
N ALA A 618 11.73 -7.54 -14.89
CA ALA A 618 12.19 -8.71 -15.63
C ALA A 618 12.73 -8.39 -17.03
N MET A 619 12.45 -7.18 -17.51
CA MET A 619 12.77 -6.77 -18.87
C MET A 619 14.26 -6.46 -19.03
N ALA A 620 14.88 -6.98 -20.06
CA ALA A 620 16.26 -6.65 -20.40
C ALA A 620 16.35 -5.20 -20.91
N GLN A 621 17.52 -4.58 -20.73
CA GLN A 621 17.73 -3.17 -21.08
C GLN A 621 17.52 -2.91 -22.58
N ASP A 622 18.08 -3.76 -23.45
CA ASP A 622 17.93 -3.65 -24.90
C ASP A 622 16.48 -3.79 -25.37
N GLU A 623 15.71 -4.65 -24.73
CA GLU A 623 14.27 -4.77 -24.98
C GLU A 623 13.53 -3.52 -24.56
N GLN A 624 13.82 -2.97 -23.38
CA GLN A 624 13.22 -1.73 -22.91
C GLN A 624 13.54 -0.56 -23.87
N GLU A 625 14.77 -0.41 -24.29
CA GLU A 625 15.19 0.62 -25.24
C GLU A 625 14.50 0.48 -26.60
N ARG A 626 14.35 -0.75 -27.09
CA ARG A 626 13.60 -1.03 -28.32
C ARG A 626 12.14 -0.65 -28.20
N LEU A 627 11.49 -0.98 -27.09
CA LEU A 627 10.08 -0.67 -26.84
C LEU A 627 9.85 0.83 -26.57
N ALA A 628 10.85 1.52 -26.03
CA ALA A 628 10.78 2.97 -25.74
C ALA A 628 10.55 3.83 -27.01
N THR A 629 10.80 3.30 -28.20
CA THR A 629 10.46 3.96 -29.47
C THR A 629 8.99 3.88 -29.84
N ASN A 630 8.22 3.00 -29.19
CA ASN A 630 6.77 2.90 -29.41
C ASN A 630 6.04 3.99 -28.62
N PRO A 631 5.31 4.92 -29.26
CA PRO A 631 4.66 6.02 -28.58
C PRO A 631 3.53 5.60 -27.62
N LEU A 632 3.07 4.36 -27.68
CA LEU A 632 1.99 3.82 -26.85
C LEU A 632 2.47 2.83 -25.79
N TRP A 633 3.73 2.34 -25.87
CA TRP A 633 4.22 1.39 -24.90
C TRP A 633 4.49 2.07 -23.54
N THR A 634 4.17 1.37 -22.47
CA THR A 634 4.56 1.69 -21.09
C THR A 634 4.95 0.41 -20.36
N PRO A 635 5.94 0.46 -19.44
CA PRO A 635 6.35 -0.72 -18.66
C PRO A 635 5.30 -1.19 -17.66
N ASN A 636 4.33 -0.35 -17.30
CA ASN A 636 3.20 -0.71 -16.44
C ASN A 636 1.98 0.14 -16.78
N TYR A 637 0.77 -0.28 -16.38
CA TYR A 637 -0.44 0.54 -16.55
C TYR A 637 -0.60 1.58 -15.44
N CYS A 638 -0.94 1.13 -14.23
CA CYS A 638 -1.05 1.94 -13.02
C CYS A 638 -0.87 1.06 -11.81
N SER A 639 -0.12 1.55 -10.84
CA SER A 639 0.14 0.86 -9.59
C SER A 639 -1.09 0.82 -8.69
N PRO A 640 -1.21 -0.18 -7.81
CA PRO A 640 -2.16 -0.14 -6.70
C PRO A 640 -1.84 0.99 -5.71
N ALA A 641 -2.81 1.42 -4.92
CA ALA A 641 -2.58 2.35 -3.82
C ALA A 641 -2.03 1.59 -2.61
N SER A 642 -0.73 1.34 -2.59
CA SER A 642 -0.03 0.55 -1.59
C SER A 642 1.39 1.06 -1.34
N ALA A 643 2.15 0.39 -0.46
CA ALA A 643 3.56 0.68 -0.19
C ALA A 643 3.89 2.17 0.05
N SER A 644 2.96 2.93 0.62
CA SER A 644 3.13 4.37 0.89
C SER A 644 3.37 5.24 -0.36
N ASN A 645 2.91 4.81 -1.55
CA ASN A 645 3.21 5.45 -2.83
C ASN A 645 2.43 6.74 -3.11
N SER A 646 1.42 7.07 -2.30
CA SER A 646 0.45 8.15 -2.57
C SER A 646 1.08 9.54 -2.71
N ALA A 647 1.97 9.91 -1.78
CA ALA A 647 2.46 11.28 -1.66
C ALA A 647 3.53 11.66 -2.70
N TYR A 648 4.27 10.69 -3.20
CA TYR A 648 5.37 10.94 -4.14
C TYR A 648 4.97 10.56 -5.57
N TYR A 649 4.55 9.30 -5.76
CA TYR A 649 4.34 8.78 -7.11
C TYR A 649 3.02 9.22 -7.74
N PHE A 650 1.93 9.18 -6.99
CA PHE A 650 0.62 9.55 -7.55
C PHE A 650 0.46 11.06 -7.70
N THR A 651 1.02 11.86 -6.79
CA THR A 651 0.92 13.32 -6.90
C THR A 651 1.70 13.88 -8.07
N HIS A 652 2.77 13.20 -8.50
CA HIS A 652 3.59 13.65 -9.61
C HIS A 652 2.80 13.78 -10.93
N SER A 653 1.95 12.78 -11.26
CA SER A 653 1.13 12.87 -12.47
C SER A 653 0.13 14.04 -12.42
N THR A 654 -0.44 14.33 -11.26
CA THR A 654 -1.36 15.46 -11.06
C THR A 654 -0.61 16.81 -11.11
N GLU A 655 0.54 16.89 -10.46
CA GLU A 655 1.36 18.10 -10.46
C GLU A 655 1.84 18.46 -11.88
N GLU A 656 2.29 17.48 -12.65
CA GLU A 656 2.72 17.70 -14.04
C GLU A 656 1.55 18.10 -14.94
N ALA A 657 0.38 17.46 -14.78
CA ALA A 657 -0.81 17.86 -15.53
C ALA A 657 -1.25 19.30 -15.18
N ALA A 658 -1.24 19.68 -13.90
CA ALA A 658 -1.56 21.03 -13.45
C ALA A 658 -0.51 22.06 -13.94
N ARG A 659 0.77 21.68 -13.95
CA ARG A 659 1.85 22.50 -14.49
C ARG A 659 1.66 22.82 -15.97
N LEU A 660 1.33 21.82 -16.77
CA LEU A 660 1.08 22.00 -18.20
C LEU A 660 -0.12 22.91 -18.45
N VAL A 661 -1.22 22.75 -17.71
CA VAL A 661 -2.39 23.64 -17.79
C VAL A 661 -2.02 25.07 -17.45
N PHE A 662 -1.18 25.28 -16.44
CA PHE A 662 -0.65 26.61 -16.13
C PHE A 662 0.23 27.15 -17.26
N GLU A 663 1.26 26.43 -17.68
CA GLU A 663 2.28 26.87 -18.62
C GLU A 663 1.74 27.20 -20.01
N TYR A 664 0.78 26.40 -20.50
CA TYR A 664 0.22 26.53 -21.86
C TYR A 664 -1.22 27.06 -21.90
N GLY A 665 -1.82 27.32 -20.74
CA GLY A 665 -3.15 27.87 -20.62
C GLY A 665 -3.17 29.20 -19.85
N LEU A 666 -3.05 29.12 -18.52
CA LEU A 666 -3.22 30.30 -17.66
C LEU A 666 -2.10 31.35 -17.83
N TRP A 667 -0.85 30.92 -18.03
CA TRP A 667 0.28 31.83 -18.19
C TRP A 667 0.18 32.67 -19.48
N PRO A 668 -0.06 32.10 -20.66
CA PRO A 668 -0.32 32.91 -21.86
C PRO A 668 -1.51 33.86 -21.72
N ALA A 669 -2.57 33.42 -21.02
CA ALA A 669 -3.72 34.28 -20.72
C ALA A 669 -3.33 35.46 -19.82
N ALA A 670 -2.55 35.22 -18.76
CA ALA A 670 -2.05 36.28 -17.90
C ALA A 670 -1.23 37.30 -18.67
N MET A 671 -0.27 36.84 -19.46
CA MET A 671 0.56 37.70 -20.31
C MET A 671 -0.27 38.53 -21.27
N SER A 672 -1.30 37.97 -21.91
CA SER A 672 -2.22 38.68 -22.77
C SER A 672 -2.97 39.79 -22.04
N ILE A 673 -3.53 39.50 -20.86
CA ILE A 673 -4.29 40.46 -20.06
C ILE A 673 -3.38 41.60 -19.60
N TRP A 674 -2.21 41.29 -19.07
CA TRP A 674 -1.25 42.29 -18.60
C TRP A 674 -0.73 43.18 -19.75
N GLN A 675 -0.47 42.57 -20.93
CA GLN A 675 -0.05 43.34 -22.10
C GLN A 675 -1.15 44.32 -22.55
N GLU A 676 -2.42 43.93 -22.53
CA GLU A 676 -3.55 44.80 -22.83
C GLU A 676 -3.65 45.94 -21.79
N GLY A 677 -3.42 45.62 -20.51
CA GLY A 677 -3.47 46.63 -19.43
C GLY A 677 -2.41 47.71 -19.53
N ILE A 678 -1.27 47.46 -20.15
CA ILE A 678 -0.18 48.46 -20.36
C ILE A 678 -0.24 49.18 -21.73
N GLY A 679 -1.33 49.03 -22.51
CA GLY A 679 -1.50 49.69 -23.78
C GLY A 679 -1.54 48.78 -25.02
N GLY A 680 -1.68 47.48 -24.83
CA GLY A 680 -1.85 46.50 -25.91
C GLY A 680 -0.71 46.46 -26.90
N GLY A 681 -1.02 46.32 -28.19
CA GLY A 681 -0.02 46.21 -29.26
C GLY A 681 0.75 47.48 -29.59
N GLN A 682 0.39 48.59 -28.96
CA GLN A 682 1.14 49.87 -29.14
C GLN A 682 2.24 50.04 -28.09
N ALA A 683 2.24 49.26 -27.02
CA ALA A 683 3.29 49.26 -26.00
C ALA A 683 4.43 48.32 -26.40
N ALA A 684 5.61 48.53 -25.82
CA ALA A 684 6.68 47.55 -25.92
C ALA A 684 6.21 46.20 -25.38
N PRO A 685 6.67 45.07 -25.94
CA PRO A 685 6.28 43.73 -25.43
C PRO A 685 6.60 43.61 -23.93
N LEU A 686 5.61 43.21 -23.17
CA LEU A 686 5.79 42.95 -21.75
C LEU A 686 6.69 41.69 -21.56
N VAL A 687 7.75 41.87 -20.79
CA VAL A 687 8.66 40.79 -20.44
C VAL A 687 8.52 40.51 -18.95
N VAL A 688 7.86 39.44 -18.59
CA VAL A 688 7.74 38.91 -17.23
C VAL A 688 8.25 37.48 -17.24
N ARG A 689 9.17 37.17 -16.34
CA ARG A 689 9.60 35.78 -16.17
C ARG A 689 8.56 35.06 -15.35
N ARG A 690 8.32 33.79 -15.69
CA ARG A 690 7.31 32.99 -15.00
C ARG A 690 7.61 32.82 -13.50
N GLU A 691 8.87 32.72 -13.12
CA GLU A 691 9.34 32.61 -11.73
C GLU A 691 9.11 33.89 -10.91
N ASP A 692 8.87 35.02 -11.55
CA ASP A 692 8.53 36.30 -10.88
C ASP A 692 7.03 36.39 -10.58
N ALA A 693 6.22 35.53 -11.18
CA ALA A 693 4.79 35.41 -10.92
C ALA A 693 4.50 34.59 -9.67
N ARG A 694 3.51 35.05 -8.89
CA ARG A 694 3.10 34.38 -7.66
C ARG A 694 1.59 34.40 -7.49
N TRP A 695 1.07 33.35 -6.94
CA TRP A 695 -0.31 33.31 -6.50
C TRP A 695 -0.45 34.04 -5.16
N VAL A 696 -1.43 34.91 -5.07
CA VAL A 696 -1.86 35.61 -3.85
C VAL A 696 -3.33 35.28 -3.59
N ALA A 697 -3.87 35.76 -2.45
CA ALA A 697 -5.23 35.39 -2.01
C ALA A 697 -6.32 35.61 -3.10
N ASN A 698 -6.16 36.62 -3.95
CA ASN A 698 -7.15 37.00 -4.95
C ASN A 698 -6.78 36.59 -6.39
N GLY A 699 -5.66 35.94 -6.64
CA GLY A 699 -5.25 35.53 -7.99
C GLY A 699 -3.76 35.51 -8.24
N LEU A 700 -3.36 35.50 -9.51
CA LEU A 700 -1.99 35.54 -9.99
C LEU A 700 -1.50 36.99 -10.18
N THR A 701 -0.29 37.30 -9.74
CA THR A 701 0.34 38.63 -9.94
C THR A 701 1.83 38.47 -10.18
N ALA A 702 2.45 39.53 -10.70
CA ALA A 702 3.89 39.77 -10.70
C ALA A 702 4.15 41.24 -10.31
N ASP A 703 5.40 41.56 -9.99
CA ASP A 703 5.73 42.90 -9.45
C ASP A 703 5.32 44.01 -10.41
N GLY A 704 4.55 44.97 -9.90
CA GLY A 704 4.02 46.09 -10.65
C GLY A 704 2.82 45.78 -11.56
N LEU A 705 2.30 44.58 -11.52
CA LEU A 705 1.16 44.18 -12.36
C LEU A 705 -0.10 43.94 -11.50
N GLU A 706 -1.26 44.04 -12.14
CA GLU A 706 -2.54 43.81 -11.50
C GLU A 706 -2.69 42.35 -11.08
N VAL A 707 -3.48 42.09 -10.02
CA VAL A 707 -3.85 40.74 -9.59
C VAL A 707 -4.97 40.20 -10.48
N LEU A 708 -4.73 39.08 -11.14
CA LEU A 708 -5.68 38.44 -12.03
C LEU A 708 -6.38 37.25 -11.31
N SER A 709 -7.69 37.36 -11.16
CA SER A 709 -8.46 36.23 -10.58
C SER A 709 -8.37 34.99 -11.46
N LEU A 710 -8.46 33.79 -10.83
CA LEU A 710 -8.42 32.55 -11.57
C LEU A 710 -9.54 32.47 -12.63
N GLN A 711 -10.76 32.96 -12.32
CA GLN A 711 -11.86 32.98 -13.27
C GLN A 711 -11.50 33.79 -14.51
N ARG A 712 -10.97 34.98 -14.34
CA ARG A 712 -10.56 35.85 -15.46
C ARG A 712 -9.46 35.20 -16.31
N LEU A 713 -8.53 34.51 -15.67
CA LEU A 713 -7.50 33.75 -16.39
C LEU A 713 -8.10 32.56 -17.18
N ILE A 714 -9.04 31.85 -16.59
CA ILE A 714 -9.74 30.73 -17.24
C ILE A 714 -10.54 31.27 -18.46
N ASP A 715 -11.34 32.31 -18.28
CA ASP A 715 -12.12 32.91 -19.36
C ASP A 715 -11.22 33.29 -20.55
N ARG A 716 -10.10 33.96 -20.25
CA ARG A 716 -9.13 34.36 -21.28
C ARG A 716 -8.46 33.12 -21.92
N THR A 717 -8.18 32.07 -21.17
CA THR A 717 -7.60 30.83 -21.70
C THR A 717 -8.56 30.19 -22.71
N PHE A 718 -9.86 30.13 -22.39
CA PHE A 718 -10.88 29.61 -23.33
C PHE A 718 -11.01 30.51 -24.59
N GLU A 719 -11.03 31.82 -24.41
CA GLU A 719 -11.09 32.78 -25.51
C GLU A 719 -9.92 32.64 -26.49
N MET A 720 -8.72 32.49 -25.97
CA MET A 720 -7.50 32.32 -26.77
C MET A 720 -7.33 30.93 -27.37
N GLY A 721 -8.21 29.98 -27.05
CA GLY A 721 -8.03 28.58 -27.43
C GLY A 721 -6.85 27.92 -26.73
N GLY A 722 -6.47 28.38 -25.53
CA GLY A 722 -5.37 27.87 -24.73
C GLY A 722 -5.65 26.50 -24.12
N LEU A 723 -4.65 25.93 -23.43
CA LEU A 723 -4.74 24.62 -22.81
C LEU A 723 -5.64 24.67 -21.57
N THR A 724 -6.72 23.87 -21.58
CA THR A 724 -7.71 23.80 -20.50
C THR A 724 -7.72 22.44 -19.79
N GLY A 725 -6.98 21.47 -20.31
CA GLY A 725 -6.85 20.17 -19.67
C GLY A 725 -5.63 19.40 -20.15
N ALA A 726 -5.01 18.67 -19.22
CA ALA A 726 -3.90 17.79 -19.51
C ALA A 726 -4.10 16.43 -18.84
N VAL A 727 -3.67 15.38 -19.50
CA VAL A 727 -3.61 14.00 -19.01
C VAL A 727 -2.16 13.56 -19.01
N CYS A 728 -1.65 13.15 -17.86
CA CYS A 728 -0.29 12.65 -17.72
C CYS A 728 -0.32 11.20 -17.22
N HIS A 729 0.44 10.34 -17.89
CA HIS A 729 0.86 9.05 -17.36
C HIS A 729 2.35 9.13 -17.03
N VAL A 730 2.74 8.60 -15.89
CA VAL A 730 4.11 8.68 -15.39
C VAL A 730 4.61 7.30 -14.97
N PHE A 731 5.89 7.08 -15.09
CA PHE A 731 6.57 5.89 -14.63
C PHE A 731 7.84 6.27 -13.87
N ASN A 732 8.08 5.61 -12.74
CA ASN A 732 9.29 5.75 -11.94
C ASN A 732 9.85 4.38 -11.59
N ARG A 733 11.14 4.26 -11.72
CA ARG A 733 11.95 3.17 -11.20
C ARG A 733 13.29 3.80 -10.78
N TRP A 734 13.39 4.23 -9.48
CA TRP A 734 14.47 5.07 -8.89
C TRP A 734 14.73 6.42 -9.56
N GLU A 735 14.23 6.64 -10.73
CA GLU A 735 14.21 7.92 -11.44
C GLU A 735 12.89 8.00 -12.22
N TRP A 736 12.42 9.21 -12.51
CA TRP A 736 11.28 9.38 -13.39
C TRP A 736 11.64 9.06 -14.83
N ALA A 737 10.79 8.35 -15.52
CA ALA A 737 10.84 8.28 -16.96
C ALA A 737 10.56 9.66 -17.54
N GLU A 738 11.26 10.00 -18.60
CA GLU A 738 11.07 11.23 -19.35
C GLU A 738 10.71 10.92 -20.79
N ALA A 739 10.05 11.84 -21.46
CA ALA A 739 9.83 11.74 -22.90
C ALA A 739 9.86 13.11 -23.58
N ASP A 740 10.29 13.11 -24.85
CA ASP A 740 10.31 14.29 -25.69
C ASP A 740 8.95 14.44 -26.41
N PHE A 741 8.31 15.58 -26.22
CA PHE A 741 7.05 15.96 -26.88
C PHE A 741 7.24 17.26 -27.65
N LYS A 742 6.62 17.36 -28.83
CA LYS A 742 6.60 18.60 -29.60
C LYS A 742 5.37 19.43 -29.21
N ILE A 743 5.56 20.52 -28.45
CA ILE A 743 4.49 21.43 -28.02
C ILE A 743 4.81 22.82 -28.56
N ASN A 744 3.86 23.44 -29.31
CA ASN A 744 4.04 24.74 -29.92
C ASN A 744 5.33 24.87 -30.75
N ASP A 745 5.60 23.85 -31.57
CA ASP A 745 6.79 23.72 -32.43
C ASP A 745 8.15 23.57 -31.71
N GLU A 746 8.16 23.52 -30.37
CA GLU A 746 9.35 23.22 -29.59
C GLU A 746 9.33 21.79 -29.07
N THR A 747 10.46 21.10 -29.12
CA THR A 747 10.63 19.82 -28.43
C THR A 747 10.91 20.07 -26.96
N ARG A 748 10.03 19.57 -26.11
CA ARG A 748 10.13 19.65 -24.66
C ARG A 748 10.30 18.27 -24.07
N ARG A 749 11.33 18.10 -23.25
CA ARG A 749 11.50 16.90 -22.42
C ARG A 749 10.72 17.10 -21.13
N LEU A 750 9.77 16.20 -20.87
CA LEU A 750 8.89 16.21 -19.71
C LEU A 750 9.07 14.94 -18.88
N PRO A 751 8.96 15.00 -17.55
CA PRO A 751 9.04 13.83 -16.67
C PRO A 751 7.72 13.04 -16.66
N VAL A 752 7.22 12.73 -17.84
CA VAL A 752 6.02 11.93 -18.12
C VAL A 752 6.31 11.01 -19.30
N ASP A 753 5.70 9.84 -19.32
CA ASP A 753 5.85 8.88 -20.41
C ASP A 753 4.64 8.83 -21.35
N GLY A 754 3.52 9.43 -20.94
CA GLY A 754 2.33 9.57 -21.78
C GLY A 754 1.63 10.91 -21.55
N LEU A 755 1.14 11.53 -22.64
CA LEU A 755 0.56 12.85 -22.62
C LEU A 755 -0.65 12.97 -23.53
N SER A 756 -1.73 13.59 -23.03
CA SER A 756 -2.87 14.04 -23.85
C SER A 756 -3.29 15.44 -23.43
N LEU A 757 -3.61 16.28 -24.38
CA LEU A 757 -3.92 17.69 -24.16
C LEU A 757 -5.29 18.06 -24.70
N ARG A 758 -5.97 18.98 -23.98
CA ARG A 758 -7.26 19.56 -24.40
C ARG A 758 -7.15 21.08 -24.49
N PHE A 759 -7.40 21.63 -25.64
CA PHE A 759 -7.40 23.06 -25.90
C PHE A 759 -8.82 23.61 -25.96
N ALA A 760 -9.11 24.62 -25.15
CA ALA A 760 -10.45 25.20 -25.01
C ALA A 760 -11.52 24.10 -24.77
N ASN A 761 -12.57 24.07 -25.56
CA ASN A 761 -13.66 23.09 -25.48
C ASN A 761 -13.50 21.90 -26.45
N LYS A 762 -12.29 21.68 -26.99
CA LYS A 762 -12.05 20.55 -27.90
C LYS A 762 -11.96 19.25 -27.12
N ASP A 763 -12.03 18.12 -27.84
CA ASP A 763 -11.73 16.81 -27.25
C ASP A 763 -10.24 16.67 -26.94
N TYR A 764 -9.91 15.78 -25.99
CA TYR A 764 -8.52 15.42 -25.70
C TYR A 764 -7.85 14.81 -26.92
N GLN A 765 -6.64 15.23 -27.19
CA GLN A 765 -5.79 14.70 -28.26
C GLN A 765 -4.55 14.09 -27.66
N VAL A 766 -4.22 12.86 -28.08
CA VAL A 766 -2.99 12.19 -27.67
C VAL A 766 -1.80 12.92 -28.28
N TRP A 767 -0.85 13.31 -27.42
CA TRP A 767 0.41 13.91 -27.82
C TRP A 767 1.46 12.79 -27.93
N HIS A 768 1.78 12.37 -29.13
CA HIS A 768 2.74 11.29 -29.37
C HIS A 768 4.13 11.74 -28.98
N ARG A 769 4.74 10.99 -28.09
CA ARG A 769 6.16 11.20 -27.74
C ARG A 769 7.05 10.81 -28.91
N GLN A 770 8.11 11.58 -29.10
CA GLN A 770 9.12 11.30 -30.12
C GLN A 770 10.10 10.24 -29.66
N LYS A 771 10.48 10.31 -28.38
CA LYS A 771 11.36 9.36 -27.69
C LYS A 771 11.03 9.34 -26.21
N ALA A 772 11.09 8.17 -25.59
CA ALA A 772 11.03 8.00 -24.16
C ALA A 772 12.40 7.58 -23.62
N TYR A 773 12.68 8.00 -22.39
CA TYR A 773 13.89 7.69 -21.64
C TYR A 773 13.46 7.02 -20.35
N TYR A 774 13.57 5.70 -20.32
CA TYR A 774 13.23 4.93 -19.12
C TYR A 774 14.47 4.70 -18.27
N PRO A 775 14.32 4.66 -16.94
CA PRO A 775 15.42 4.29 -16.05
C PRO A 775 16.01 2.93 -16.40
N ASP A 776 17.34 2.83 -16.32
CA ASP A 776 18.09 1.63 -16.65
C ASP A 776 17.64 0.41 -15.82
N THR A 777 17.29 -0.68 -16.48
CA THR A 777 16.83 -1.92 -15.82
C THR A 777 17.93 -2.65 -15.06
N GLN A 778 19.21 -2.39 -15.41
CA GLN A 778 20.37 -3.10 -14.85
C GLN A 778 21.10 -2.29 -13.79
N ARG A 779 20.87 -0.98 -13.74
CA ARG A 779 21.56 -0.08 -12.81
C ARG A 779 21.30 -0.44 -11.36
N ASN A 780 20.09 -0.89 -11.08
CA ASN A 780 19.65 -1.16 -9.74
C ASN A 780 18.49 -2.18 -9.76
N ASN A 781 18.75 -3.37 -9.28
CA ASN A 781 17.74 -4.41 -9.13
C ASN A 781 17.10 -4.43 -7.75
N ALA A 782 17.41 -3.44 -6.91
CA ALA A 782 16.80 -3.30 -5.61
C ALA A 782 15.36 -2.82 -5.75
N GLY A 783 14.44 -3.42 -5.04
CA GLY A 783 13.07 -2.92 -4.88
C GLY A 783 13.00 -1.63 -4.04
N VAL A 784 14.13 -1.21 -3.46
CA VAL A 784 14.22 -0.10 -2.50
C VAL A 784 15.00 1.05 -3.10
N THR A 785 14.38 2.21 -3.25
CA THR A 785 14.96 3.36 -3.93
C THR A 785 14.94 4.65 -3.14
N TYR A 786 13.86 4.93 -2.43
CA TYR A 786 13.66 6.16 -1.66
C TYR A 786 13.23 5.82 -0.25
N TYR A 787 13.75 6.56 0.73
CA TYR A 787 13.44 6.34 2.13
C TYR A 787 12.77 7.56 2.76
N SER A 788 11.79 7.29 3.64
CA SER A 788 11.36 8.17 4.70
C SER A 788 11.84 7.63 6.05
N ALA A 789 12.18 8.52 6.97
CA ALA A 789 12.74 8.15 8.26
C ALA A 789 11.84 8.58 9.42
N VAL A 790 11.74 7.71 10.43
CA VAL A 790 10.95 7.98 11.64
C VAL A 790 11.70 7.48 12.86
N ALA A 791 11.80 8.33 13.88
CA ALA A 791 12.27 7.93 15.21
C ALA A 791 11.16 8.11 16.24
N THR A 792 11.10 7.21 17.21
CA THR A 792 10.07 7.16 18.24
C THR A 792 10.68 6.93 19.60
N LEU A 793 10.28 7.76 20.57
CA LEU A 793 10.52 7.57 21.99
C LEU A 793 9.24 7.08 22.66
N SER A 794 9.35 6.07 23.52
CA SER A 794 8.26 5.57 24.35
C SER A 794 8.69 5.52 25.81
N GLU A 795 7.86 6.04 26.70
CA GLU A 795 7.96 5.85 28.15
C GLU A 795 6.79 5.02 28.64
N LEU A 796 7.08 4.06 29.51
CA LEU A 796 6.08 3.15 30.03
C LEU A 796 6.35 2.79 31.49
N ALA A 797 5.28 2.33 32.16
CA ALA A 797 5.34 1.72 33.48
C ALA A 797 4.93 0.26 33.41
N ILE A 798 5.56 -0.58 34.21
CA ILE A 798 5.24 -2.00 34.35
C ILE A 798 4.82 -2.25 35.78
N ASP A 799 3.62 -2.78 35.99
CA ASP A 799 3.16 -3.25 37.29
C ASP A 799 3.84 -4.58 37.61
N LYS A 800 4.63 -4.60 38.72
CA LYS A 800 5.40 -5.77 39.09
C LYS A 800 4.56 -6.98 39.51
N ALA A 801 3.35 -6.76 39.96
CA ALA A 801 2.48 -7.84 40.42
C ALA A 801 1.70 -8.50 39.27
N THR A 802 1.42 -7.76 38.21
CA THR A 802 0.58 -8.22 37.11
C THR A 802 1.30 -8.33 35.77
N GLY A 803 2.49 -7.77 35.64
CA GLY A 803 3.20 -7.66 34.37
C GLY A 803 2.56 -6.67 33.37
N HIS A 804 1.49 -5.97 33.77
CA HIS A 804 0.78 -5.05 32.89
C HIS A 804 1.63 -3.85 32.51
N VAL A 805 1.66 -3.53 31.24
CA VAL A 805 2.37 -2.39 30.65
C VAL A 805 1.42 -1.24 30.42
N GLU A 806 1.73 -0.08 30.96
CA GLU A 806 1.01 1.18 30.76
C GLU A 806 1.90 2.17 30.01
N LEU A 807 1.49 2.63 28.82
CA LEU A 807 2.20 3.70 28.12
C LEU A 807 1.95 5.04 28.80
N LEU A 808 3.03 5.74 29.15
CA LEU A 808 2.99 7.02 29.85
C LEU A 808 3.12 8.20 28.89
N ASP A 809 4.15 8.21 28.07
CA ASP A 809 4.42 9.25 27.09
C ASP A 809 4.97 8.66 25.79
N HIS A 810 4.71 9.34 24.68
CA HIS A 810 5.15 8.93 23.35
C HIS A 810 5.51 10.16 22.50
N HIS A 811 6.68 10.13 21.86
CA HIS A 811 7.14 11.19 20.96
C HIS A 811 7.66 10.60 19.65
N THR A 812 7.18 11.13 18.52
CA THR A 812 7.57 10.68 17.20
C THR A 812 8.13 11.84 16.37
N VAL A 813 9.30 11.66 15.79
CA VAL A 813 9.91 12.58 14.83
C VAL A 813 9.87 11.96 13.45
N VAL A 814 9.31 12.67 12.47
CA VAL A 814 9.07 12.18 11.10
C VAL A 814 9.80 13.05 10.09
N GLU A 815 10.49 12.41 9.16
CA GLU A 815 11.02 13.01 7.95
C GLU A 815 10.19 12.54 6.76
N CYS A 816 9.53 13.46 6.06
CA CYS A 816 8.65 13.17 4.94
C CYS A 816 8.77 14.16 3.76
N GLY A 817 9.93 14.82 3.63
CA GLY A 817 10.11 15.86 2.60
C GLY A 817 9.17 17.04 2.78
N ASN A 818 8.75 17.68 1.69
CA ASN A 818 7.80 18.77 1.74
C ASN A 818 6.37 18.28 2.04
N LEU A 819 5.76 18.87 3.05
CA LEU A 819 4.39 18.55 3.44
C LEU A 819 3.37 19.01 2.40
N ILE A 820 2.47 18.11 2.03
CA ILE A 820 1.26 18.48 1.29
C ILE A 820 0.18 18.96 2.28
N VAL A 821 -0.17 18.11 3.25
CA VAL A 821 -1.18 18.39 4.28
C VAL A 821 -0.73 17.84 5.64
N PRO A 822 -0.34 18.68 6.60
CA PRO A 822 0.16 18.24 7.92
C PRO A 822 -0.81 17.35 8.71
N GLN A 823 -2.10 17.64 8.66
CA GLN A 823 -3.11 16.85 9.39
C GLN A 823 -3.21 15.41 8.91
N LEU A 824 -2.98 15.16 7.61
CA LEU A 824 -2.98 13.79 7.07
C LEU A 824 -1.79 13.00 7.59
N VAL A 825 -0.61 13.62 7.69
CA VAL A 825 0.58 13.00 8.31
C VAL A 825 0.34 12.71 9.78
N SER A 826 -0.20 13.66 10.53
CA SER A 826 -0.58 13.48 11.95
C SER A 826 -1.55 12.30 12.13
N GLY A 827 -2.55 12.18 11.27
CA GLY A 827 -3.47 11.03 11.28
C GLY A 827 -2.77 9.70 11.03
N GLN A 828 -1.75 9.66 10.15
CA GLN A 828 -0.94 8.46 9.92
C GLN A 828 -0.09 8.09 11.15
N ILE A 829 0.48 9.07 11.84
CA ILE A 829 1.25 8.87 13.08
C ILE A 829 0.36 8.26 14.17
N GLN A 830 -0.83 8.81 14.39
CA GLN A 830 -1.78 8.31 15.40
C GLN A 830 -2.24 6.87 15.10
N GLY A 831 -2.61 6.59 13.84
CA GLY A 831 -2.97 5.24 13.40
C GLY A 831 -1.79 4.27 13.45
N GLY A 832 -0.56 4.74 13.22
CA GLY A 832 0.66 3.96 13.37
C GLY A 832 0.95 3.61 14.83
N LEU A 833 0.73 4.55 15.75
CA LEU A 833 0.85 4.32 17.19
C LEU A 833 -0.09 3.21 17.66
N ALA A 834 -1.38 3.31 17.34
CA ALA A 834 -2.37 2.32 17.75
C ALA A 834 -2.01 0.91 17.25
N MET A 835 -1.65 0.76 15.97
CA MET A 835 -1.27 -0.53 15.40
C MET A 835 0.07 -1.04 15.98
N GLY A 836 1.04 -0.16 16.21
CA GLY A 836 2.32 -0.54 16.80
C GLY A 836 2.17 -1.05 18.23
N ILE A 837 1.34 -0.41 19.05
CA ILE A 837 0.98 -0.88 20.40
C ILE A 837 0.32 -2.25 20.32
N GLY A 838 -0.66 -2.40 19.42
CA GLY A 838 -1.34 -3.68 19.21
C GLY A 838 -0.37 -4.80 18.89
N HIS A 839 0.53 -4.55 17.94
CA HIS A 839 1.54 -5.54 17.55
C HIS A 839 2.55 -5.87 18.65
N ALA A 840 2.96 -4.85 19.43
CA ALA A 840 3.94 -5.04 20.50
C ALA A 840 3.38 -5.79 21.73
N LEU A 841 2.09 -5.57 22.08
CA LEU A 841 1.57 -5.94 23.40
C LEU A 841 0.29 -6.81 23.40
N HIS A 842 -0.57 -6.71 22.35
CA HIS A 842 -1.95 -7.22 22.45
C HIS A 842 -2.33 -8.25 21.41
N GLU A 843 -2.01 -7.98 20.14
CA GLU A 843 -2.56 -8.71 19.01
C GLU A 843 -1.81 -10.02 18.75
N TYR A 844 -2.57 -11.12 18.66
CA TYR A 844 -2.01 -12.44 18.37
C TYR A 844 -3.07 -13.35 17.75
N LEU A 845 -2.68 -14.08 16.72
CA LEU A 845 -3.50 -15.14 16.14
C LEU A 845 -2.70 -16.46 16.10
N PRO A 846 -3.27 -17.58 16.58
CA PRO A 846 -2.75 -18.89 16.28
C PRO A 846 -2.81 -19.16 14.78
N LEU A 847 -1.82 -19.86 14.23
CA LEU A 847 -1.77 -20.13 12.80
C LEU A 847 -2.78 -21.22 12.39
N TYR A 848 -2.77 -22.37 13.05
CA TYR A 848 -3.62 -23.49 12.66
C TYR A 848 -4.50 -24.00 13.82
N GLU A 849 -3.91 -24.62 14.84
CA GLU A 849 -4.69 -25.13 15.97
C GLU A 849 -5.41 -23.98 16.65
N ASP A 850 -6.74 -24.10 16.73
CA ASP A 850 -7.61 -23.02 17.18
C ASP A 850 -7.44 -21.68 16.43
N GLY A 851 -6.93 -21.73 15.20
CA GLY A 851 -6.72 -20.55 14.35
C GLY A 851 -8.03 -19.93 13.86
N PRO A 852 -7.98 -18.67 13.37
CA PRO A 852 -9.19 -17.91 13.02
C PRO A 852 -10.01 -18.54 11.88
N GLY A 853 -9.39 -19.38 11.05
CA GLY A 853 -10.05 -20.10 9.96
C GLY A 853 -11.11 -21.10 10.44
N ASN A 854 -11.13 -21.46 11.74
CA ASN A 854 -12.17 -22.30 12.31
C ASN A 854 -13.55 -21.61 12.44
N GLY A 855 -13.64 -20.32 12.14
CA GLY A 855 -14.89 -19.54 12.13
C GLY A 855 -15.39 -19.07 13.51
N THR A 856 -14.62 -19.26 14.60
CA THR A 856 -15.03 -18.90 15.97
C THR A 856 -14.43 -17.59 16.48
N TRP A 857 -13.57 -16.98 15.69
CA TRP A 857 -12.86 -15.75 16.07
C TRP A 857 -13.62 -14.49 15.69
N ASN A 858 -13.64 -13.54 16.62
CA ASN A 858 -14.01 -12.16 16.43
C ASN A 858 -13.33 -11.30 17.53
N PHE A 859 -13.79 -10.05 17.76
CA PHE A 859 -13.21 -9.16 18.78
C PHE A 859 -13.48 -9.57 20.25
N ASN A 860 -14.23 -10.64 20.51
CA ASN A 860 -14.34 -11.21 21.85
C ASN A 860 -13.14 -12.11 22.20
N ARG A 861 -12.38 -12.57 21.22
CA ARG A 861 -11.17 -13.39 21.37
C ARG A 861 -9.90 -12.67 20.91
N TYR A 862 -10.03 -11.71 20.01
CA TYR A 862 -8.93 -10.93 19.45
C TYR A 862 -8.91 -9.55 20.07
N HIS A 863 -7.80 -9.19 20.70
CA HIS A 863 -7.67 -7.98 21.49
C HIS A 863 -6.95 -6.89 20.70
N LEU A 864 -7.69 -5.86 20.29
CA LEU A 864 -7.15 -4.60 19.80
C LEU A 864 -6.84 -3.67 20.97
N PRO A 865 -5.87 -2.74 20.81
CA PRO A 865 -5.67 -1.67 21.77
C PRO A 865 -6.96 -0.85 21.96
N LEU A 866 -7.30 -0.60 23.19
CA LEU A 866 -8.40 0.30 23.56
C LEU A 866 -7.92 1.75 23.58
N ALA A 867 -8.85 2.70 23.65
CA ALA A 867 -8.51 4.11 23.70
C ALA A 867 -7.56 4.48 24.86
N ASN A 868 -7.71 3.82 26.02
CA ASN A 868 -6.81 4.01 27.16
C ASN A 868 -5.40 3.45 26.90
N ASP A 869 -5.27 2.37 26.16
CA ASP A 869 -3.97 1.76 25.86
C ASP A 869 -3.17 2.64 24.89
N VAL A 870 -3.85 3.29 23.96
CA VAL A 870 -3.21 4.17 22.98
C VAL A 870 -2.77 5.49 23.58
N ALA A 871 -3.51 6.02 24.55
CA ALA A 871 -3.23 7.28 25.23
C ALA A 871 -2.83 8.44 24.26
N VAL A 872 -3.61 8.63 23.19
CA VAL A 872 -3.32 9.61 22.11
C VAL A 872 -3.06 11.02 22.64
N TRP A 873 -3.71 11.40 23.73
CA TRP A 873 -3.51 12.70 24.38
C TRP A 873 -2.14 12.89 25.02
N LYS A 874 -1.35 11.83 25.16
CA LYS A 874 0.04 11.86 25.63
C LYS A 874 1.04 11.75 24.48
N GLN A 875 0.54 11.68 23.24
CA GLN A 875 1.36 11.62 22.07
C GLN A 875 1.77 13.03 21.60
N THR A 876 3.04 13.20 21.37
CA THR A 876 3.61 14.37 20.69
C THR A 876 4.30 13.96 19.41
N SER A 877 4.39 14.86 18.44
CA SER A 877 5.12 14.61 17.21
C SER A 877 5.76 15.87 16.67
N GLU A 878 6.90 15.68 16.01
CA GLU A 878 7.60 16.70 15.23
C GLU A 878 7.74 16.19 13.80
N ILE A 879 7.47 17.04 12.82
CA ILE A 879 7.68 16.76 11.41
C ILE A 879 8.80 17.68 10.93
N LEU A 880 9.88 17.11 10.41
CA LEU A 880 11.00 17.89 9.89
C LEU A 880 10.56 18.64 8.63
N PRO A 881 11.00 19.89 8.44
CA PRO A 881 10.77 20.60 7.20
C PRO A 881 11.52 19.94 6.05
N GLY A 882 11.06 20.12 4.81
CA GLY A 882 11.82 19.77 3.62
C GLY A 882 13.15 20.54 3.57
N LEU A 883 14.12 20.02 2.84
CA LEU A 883 15.45 20.64 2.69
C LEU A 883 15.42 21.90 1.80
N SER A 884 14.47 21.97 0.90
CA SER A 884 14.22 23.10 0.01
C SER A 884 12.76 23.10 -0.44
N ASP A 885 12.31 24.21 -1.04
CA ASP A 885 10.95 24.32 -1.59
C ASP A 885 10.67 23.33 -2.74
N THR A 886 11.73 22.76 -3.33
CA THR A 886 11.66 21.76 -4.41
C THR A 886 11.82 20.34 -3.93
N ASP A 887 12.06 20.13 -2.62
CA ASP A 887 12.16 18.78 -2.06
C ASP A 887 10.81 18.04 -2.22
N PRO A 888 10.79 16.84 -2.83
CA PRO A 888 9.52 16.16 -3.05
C PRO A 888 8.90 15.67 -1.73
N PRO A 889 7.58 15.51 -1.67
CA PRO A 889 6.95 14.83 -0.55
C PRO A 889 7.35 13.35 -0.53
N LYS A 890 7.42 12.74 0.65
CA LYS A 890 7.74 11.32 0.82
C LYS A 890 6.57 10.57 1.46
N GLY A 891 6.46 9.29 1.12
CA GLY A 891 5.43 8.42 1.68
C GLY A 891 5.73 8.00 3.11
N VAL A 892 4.75 8.10 4.02
CA VAL A 892 4.94 7.79 5.45
C VAL A 892 3.90 6.82 6.02
N ALA A 893 2.97 6.37 5.20
CA ALA A 893 1.83 5.58 5.70
C ALA A 893 2.22 4.32 6.47
N GLU A 894 3.33 3.68 6.14
CA GLU A 894 3.80 2.45 6.79
C GLU A 894 4.90 2.71 7.81
N VAL A 895 5.88 3.54 7.49
CA VAL A 895 7.08 3.75 8.33
C VAL A 895 6.75 4.25 9.73
N VAL A 896 5.69 5.04 9.90
CA VAL A 896 5.28 5.59 11.21
C VAL A 896 4.81 4.55 12.23
N MET A 897 4.50 3.33 11.80
CA MET A 897 4.09 2.24 12.69
C MET A 897 5.29 1.43 13.22
N ILE A 898 6.31 1.25 12.40
CA ILE A 898 7.40 0.30 12.65
C ILE A 898 8.18 0.62 13.93
N PRO A 899 8.68 1.86 14.15
CA PRO A 899 9.48 2.17 15.32
C PRO A 899 8.70 2.15 16.63
N VAL A 900 7.37 2.21 16.58
CA VAL A 900 6.53 2.09 17.78
C VAL A 900 6.72 0.73 18.43
N VAL A 901 6.76 -0.34 17.64
CA VAL A 901 6.92 -1.72 18.16
C VAL A 901 8.23 -1.84 18.93
N SER A 902 9.35 -1.57 18.28
CA SER A 902 10.66 -1.72 18.92
C SER A 902 10.92 -0.70 20.02
N SER A 903 10.41 0.53 19.95
CA SER A 903 10.55 1.50 21.05
C SER A 903 9.86 1.03 22.34
N ILE A 904 8.69 0.41 22.23
CA ILE A 904 7.98 -0.18 23.37
C ILE A 904 8.76 -1.36 23.94
N VAL A 905 9.23 -2.29 23.10
CA VAL A 905 9.99 -3.46 23.56
C VAL A 905 11.33 -3.03 24.18
N ASN A 906 12.01 -2.05 23.61
CA ASN A 906 13.23 -1.48 24.16
C ASN A 906 12.98 -0.76 25.50
N ALA A 907 11.82 -0.11 25.68
CA ALA A 907 11.43 0.49 26.95
C ALA A 907 11.14 -0.60 28.02
N ILE A 908 10.51 -1.72 27.62
CA ILE A 908 10.33 -2.88 28.52
C ILE A 908 11.71 -3.45 28.92
N ALA A 909 12.63 -3.56 27.97
CA ALA A 909 13.99 -4.02 28.23
C ALA A 909 14.78 -3.07 29.16
N ASP A 910 14.58 -1.75 29.03
CA ASP A 910 15.16 -0.77 29.98
C ASP A 910 14.54 -0.89 31.38
N ALA A 911 13.24 -1.16 31.48
CA ALA A 911 12.56 -1.33 32.76
C ALA A 911 12.96 -2.62 33.48
N THR A 912 13.03 -3.74 32.74
CA THR A 912 13.24 -5.08 33.35
C THR A 912 14.69 -5.56 33.34
N GLY A 913 15.52 -4.96 32.48
CA GLY A 913 16.90 -5.43 32.24
C GLY A 913 16.97 -6.64 31.30
N HIS A 914 15.84 -7.12 30.74
CA HIS A 914 15.76 -8.30 29.89
C HIS A 914 15.33 -7.92 28.47
N HIS A 915 15.99 -8.51 27.45
CA HIS A 915 15.63 -8.33 26.03
C HIS A 915 14.66 -9.42 25.60
N PHE A 916 13.43 -9.02 25.24
CA PHE A 916 12.39 -9.93 24.75
C PHE A 916 12.62 -10.22 23.27
N LEU A 917 12.44 -11.48 22.87
CA LEU A 917 12.73 -11.98 21.53
C LEU A 917 11.47 -12.39 20.75
N SER A 918 10.32 -12.41 21.41
CA SER A 918 9.04 -12.82 20.83
C SER A 918 7.99 -11.74 20.99
N LEU A 919 7.22 -11.52 19.96
CA LEU A 919 6.09 -10.61 19.96
C LEU A 919 4.76 -11.39 19.90
N PRO A 920 3.70 -10.88 20.54
CA PRO A 920 3.67 -9.71 21.43
C PRO A 920 4.34 -10.04 22.77
N VAL A 921 4.85 -9.01 23.47
CA VAL A 921 5.35 -9.18 24.85
C VAL A 921 4.15 -9.16 25.79
N ARG A 922 3.85 -10.31 26.37
CA ARG A 922 2.67 -10.49 27.23
C ARG A 922 2.99 -10.24 28.71
N PRO A 923 1.99 -9.91 29.54
CA PRO A 923 2.18 -9.76 30.98
C PRO A 923 2.85 -10.98 31.64
N ASN A 924 2.50 -12.20 31.21
CA ASN A 924 3.12 -13.42 31.74
C ASN A 924 4.61 -13.53 31.39
N ASP A 925 5.00 -13.13 30.17
CA ASP A 925 6.42 -13.14 29.74
C ASP A 925 7.25 -12.19 30.63
N ILE A 926 6.65 -11.04 31.02
CA ILE A 926 7.29 -10.08 31.92
C ILE A 926 7.38 -10.64 33.35
N LEU A 927 6.30 -11.28 33.85
CA LEU A 927 6.31 -11.88 35.18
C LEU A 927 7.35 -13.00 35.33
N GLU A 928 7.55 -13.82 34.28
CA GLU A 928 8.58 -14.86 34.28
C GLU A 928 9.99 -14.29 34.44
N VAL A 929 10.25 -13.10 33.93
CA VAL A 929 11.54 -12.42 34.03
C VAL A 929 11.71 -11.72 35.40
N LEU A 930 10.60 -11.26 35.99
CA LEU A 930 10.64 -10.57 37.30
C LEU A 930 10.60 -11.51 38.49
N SER A 931 10.24 -12.78 38.30
CA SER A 931 10.24 -13.83 39.35
C SER A 931 11.63 -14.40 39.58
#